data_5c5a3762a2368f23930e99bbd776a9a8
#
_entry.id   5c5a3762a2368f23930e99bbd776a9a8
#
_cell.length_a   1.000
_cell.length_b   1.000
_cell.length_c   1.000
_cell.angle_alpha   90.00
_cell.angle_beta   90.00
_cell.angle_gamma   90.00
#
_symmetry.space_group_name_H-M   'P 1'
#
loop_
_entity.id
_entity.type
_entity.pdbx_description
1 polymer ?
#
loop_
_entity_poly.entity_id
_entity_poly.type
_entity_poly.pdbx_seq_one_letter_code
_entity_poly.pdbx_strand_id
1 'polypeptide(L)'
;MADFDVREKRFEQDIETFLCTHGGYLKGDPAAFDRKLALDTATLLSFIQSSQPREWERYVRIYGADSERRLIERFCRETDTEGLLAVLRKGFTDRGVRFRAVFWKPETSMNDATRKAYESNILHCTRQLHYATGNEKSIDIVLFVNGIPVVSMELKCEFTGQNTANAIEQYRFDRQDRDTIFAFKKRVLVHFAVDLENVYMTTRLQGERTFFLPFNQGSNGAGHVGGKGNPPNPDGYQTAYLWKQVLFRDRLLEILQKYIHIEKDKKGIRDDVVIFPRYHQLDVVTRLLAHVRENGAGHHYLIQHSAGSGKSNSIAWLAHRLSGLHDDRDEKIFHSVIVVTDRRILDSQLQDTVYQFDHVEGVVQKIDEDSRQLKEAIESATPIIITTLQKFPVIYREVNSGKRRYAVIVDEAHSSQTGDAAKKLKQALSDRTKALEEYAELEGRTEATEKDEEDKMLDEMAAHGRHDNLSFFAFTATPKARTLQMFGSKTEDGRYRPFHIYSMRQAIEEGFILDVLAHYMTYRMYYRIVKAIPDDPELDTSAGVRAIRRFETLHPHNISAKTSIMLEHFLHTTQHKIGGRAKAMVVTPSRLHAVRYVLEFRRQLQEKGFSGTGVLVAFSGEVDDDGMTYTEEKMNRTAAGETIRESQLRETFAKDEYKILIVAEKYQTGFDQPLLHTMFVDKKLSDVKAVQTLSRLNRTARGKVDTFVLDFVNTAEDIRKAFEPYYEETVLEEETDPNVIYDLKNTLEHYRLWQKTDIDRFAALFWSTSIQQAGDMGKLMATLRPALDRFDTLQDDEKDLFKSTLARFNRIYAFVTQICRLFDRDIHAFSRYARFLARLLPKDGRATVDVDDKVLLEYYRLEQQAEQRIALTGDVQGFRPVTGDAGRREKKKDPLTVIIDRINEKHGTNFTEMDKVLLQIENDYATDSKWQGYAQHSDVNTFMMLFNKHFPDMVAARFEENNAFFGTLLNDPDILKQTMHTMGTIIYRRLNVLPKENSE
;
A
#
# COMPACT_ATOMS: atom_id res chain seq x y z
N MET A 1 -45.61 -24.96 -9.71
CA MET A 1 -45.27 -23.53 -9.85
C MET A 1 -45.73 -22.67 -8.65
N ALA A 2 -46.81 -23.01 -7.95
CA ALA A 2 -47.34 -22.21 -6.81
C ALA A 2 -46.45 -22.25 -5.52
N ASP A 3 -45.68 -23.34 -5.31
CA ASP A 3 -44.86 -23.52 -4.10
C ASP A 3 -43.55 -22.76 -4.12
N PHE A 4 -43.04 -22.42 -5.30
CA PHE A 4 -41.77 -21.71 -5.45
C PHE A 4 -41.89 -20.24 -5.07
N ASP A 5 -43.00 -19.63 -5.45
CA ASP A 5 -43.29 -18.20 -5.21
C ASP A 5 -43.54 -17.91 -3.70
N VAL A 6 -43.94 -18.92 -2.92
CA VAL A 6 -44.25 -18.77 -1.49
C VAL A 6 -43.00 -18.55 -0.64
N ARG A 7 -41.85 -19.11 -0.98
CA ARG A 7 -40.62 -19.02 -0.17
C ARG A 7 -39.88 -17.68 -0.33
N GLU A 8 -39.80 -17.14 -1.54
CA GLU A 8 -39.24 -15.79 -1.79
C GLU A 8 -40.16 -14.73 -1.16
N LYS A 9 -41.45 -14.86 -1.32
CA LYS A 9 -42.43 -13.99 -0.66
C LYS A 9 -42.34 -14.04 0.87
N ARG A 10 -42.01 -15.18 1.46
CA ARG A 10 -41.79 -15.27 2.91
C ARG A 10 -40.54 -14.53 3.34
N PHE A 11 -39.44 -14.64 2.60
CA PHE A 11 -38.21 -13.90 2.87
C PHE A 11 -38.45 -12.40 2.83
N GLU A 12 -39.13 -11.90 1.79
CA GLU A 12 -39.57 -10.49 1.71
C GLU A 12 -40.42 -10.09 2.91
N GLN A 13 -41.38 -10.94 3.29
CA GLN A 13 -42.31 -10.66 4.40
C GLN A 13 -41.59 -10.60 5.74
N ASP A 14 -40.61 -11.48 5.97
CA ASP A 14 -39.84 -11.51 7.22
C ASP A 14 -38.99 -10.25 7.36
N ILE A 15 -38.39 -9.75 6.27
CA ILE A 15 -37.65 -8.48 6.23
C ILE A 15 -38.59 -7.29 6.51
N GLU A 16 -39.72 -7.20 5.79
CA GLU A 16 -40.73 -6.14 5.99
C GLU A 16 -41.23 -6.12 7.43
N THR A 17 -41.60 -7.31 7.95
CA THR A 17 -42.10 -7.46 9.32
C THR A 17 -41.09 -6.97 10.32
N PHE A 18 -39.82 -7.38 10.21
CA PHE A 18 -38.76 -6.92 11.13
C PHE A 18 -38.56 -5.40 11.05
N LEU A 19 -38.45 -4.85 9.86
CA LEU A 19 -38.26 -3.41 9.68
C LEU A 19 -39.43 -2.60 10.24
N CYS A 20 -40.66 -3.07 10.02
CA CYS A 20 -41.87 -2.37 10.52
C CYS A 20 -42.07 -2.54 12.04
N THR A 21 -41.64 -3.66 12.65
CA THR A 21 -41.86 -3.90 14.09
C THR A 21 -40.70 -3.42 14.96
N HIS A 22 -39.48 -3.53 14.47
CA HIS A 22 -38.25 -3.25 15.24
C HIS A 22 -37.33 -2.24 14.56
N GLY A 23 -37.39 -2.11 13.22
CA GLY A 23 -36.49 -1.29 12.43
C GLY A 23 -36.85 0.20 12.38
N GLY A 24 -38.04 0.59 12.90
CA GLY A 24 -38.52 1.97 12.89
C GLY A 24 -39.13 2.43 11.57
N TYR A 25 -39.64 1.48 10.76
CA TYR A 25 -40.33 1.76 9.48
C TYR A 25 -41.82 1.57 9.60
N LEU A 26 -42.54 2.30 8.74
CA LEU A 26 -43.95 2.02 8.45
C LEU A 26 -44.04 1.07 7.26
N LYS A 27 -45.15 0.35 7.15
CA LYS A 27 -45.46 -0.42 5.95
C LYS A 27 -45.89 0.56 4.86
N GLY A 28 -45.22 0.51 3.69
CA GLY A 28 -45.51 1.35 2.54
C GLY A 28 -46.61 0.75 1.68
N ASP A 29 -47.33 1.64 0.98
CA ASP A 29 -48.35 1.28 -0.03
C ASP A 29 -47.71 1.44 -1.43
N PRO A 30 -47.52 0.36 -2.23
CA PRO A 30 -47.03 0.47 -3.59
C PRO A 30 -47.89 1.38 -4.51
N ALA A 31 -49.18 1.56 -4.19
CA ALA A 31 -50.11 2.39 -4.98
C ALA A 31 -49.88 3.89 -4.76
N ALA A 32 -49.24 4.30 -3.66
CA ALA A 32 -48.90 5.69 -3.38
C ALA A 32 -47.72 6.23 -4.18
N PHE A 33 -46.98 5.34 -4.87
CA PHE A 33 -45.76 5.68 -5.59
C PHE A 33 -46.05 6.25 -6.99
N ASP A 34 -45.61 7.47 -7.26
CA ASP A 34 -45.60 8.06 -8.59
C ASP A 34 -44.48 7.50 -9.44
N ARG A 35 -44.79 6.61 -10.39
CA ARG A 35 -43.79 5.93 -11.26
C ARG A 35 -42.99 6.92 -12.13
N LYS A 36 -43.59 8.07 -12.51
CA LYS A 36 -42.93 9.07 -13.34
C LYS A 36 -41.93 9.90 -12.57
N LEU A 37 -42.26 10.32 -11.37
CA LEU A 37 -41.41 11.12 -10.50
C LEU A 37 -40.47 10.26 -9.66
N ALA A 38 -40.78 8.97 -9.55
CA ALA A 38 -40.15 8.02 -8.65
C ALA A 38 -40.10 8.52 -7.19
N LEU A 39 -41.28 8.91 -6.67
CA LEU A 39 -41.52 9.46 -5.32
C LEU A 39 -42.85 8.97 -4.77
N ASP A 40 -42.97 8.82 -3.47
CA ASP A 40 -44.22 8.88 -2.75
C ASP A 40 -44.46 10.34 -2.39
N THR A 41 -45.20 11.05 -3.26
CA THR A 41 -45.42 12.48 -3.15
C THR A 41 -46.32 12.84 -1.97
N ALA A 42 -47.26 11.98 -1.62
CA ALA A 42 -48.15 12.18 -0.48
C ALA A 42 -47.37 12.17 0.85
N THR A 43 -46.50 11.19 1.02
CA THR A 43 -45.65 11.11 2.21
C THR A 43 -44.65 12.27 2.27
N LEU A 44 -44.07 12.71 1.13
CA LEU A 44 -43.14 13.85 1.10
C LEU A 44 -43.85 15.15 1.50
N LEU A 45 -45.03 15.40 0.98
CA LEU A 45 -45.81 16.57 1.33
C LEU A 45 -46.28 16.55 2.79
N SER A 46 -46.78 15.41 3.28
CA SER A 46 -47.15 15.21 4.67
C SER A 46 -45.97 15.48 5.64
N PHE A 47 -44.79 14.97 5.33
CA PHE A 47 -43.58 15.23 6.11
C PHE A 47 -43.25 16.74 6.16
N ILE A 48 -43.21 17.41 5.00
CA ILE A 48 -42.90 18.86 4.97
C ILE A 48 -43.93 19.70 5.70
N GLN A 49 -45.21 19.42 5.49
CA GLN A 49 -46.32 20.15 6.10
C GLN A 49 -46.33 19.99 7.62
N SER A 50 -46.07 18.77 8.10
CA SER A 50 -46.15 18.48 9.55
C SER A 50 -44.90 18.92 10.30
N SER A 51 -43.70 18.75 9.70
CA SER A 51 -42.43 19.02 10.37
C SER A 51 -41.92 20.46 10.19
N GLN A 52 -42.43 21.19 9.16
CA GLN A 52 -41.97 22.55 8.81
C GLN A 52 -43.20 23.49 8.54
N PRO A 53 -44.15 23.62 9.46
CA PRO A 53 -45.40 24.31 9.25
C PRO A 53 -45.24 25.80 8.93
N ARG A 54 -44.23 26.47 9.54
CA ARG A 54 -43.97 27.90 9.30
C ARG A 54 -43.48 28.16 7.88
N GLU A 55 -42.56 27.34 7.39
CA GLU A 55 -42.00 27.37 6.04
C GLU A 55 -43.10 27.04 5.02
N TRP A 56 -43.94 26.04 5.34
CA TRP A 56 -45.06 25.65 4.49
C TRP A 56 -46.09 26.75 4.38
N GLU A 57 -46.55 27.36 5.48
CA GLU A 57 -47.47 28.48 5.46
C GLU A 57 -46.95 29.67 4.63
N ARG A 58 -45.64 29.98 4.78
CA ARG A 58 -45.01 31.02 3.97
C ARG A 58 -45.03 30.67 2.48
N TYR A 59 -44.78 29.40 2.14
CA TYR A 59 -44.80 28.92 0.79
C TYR A 59 -46.20 28.95 0.16
N VAL A 60 -47.22 28.56 0.91
CA VAL A 60 -48.59 28.64 0.50
C VAL A 60 -49.02 30.08 0.22
N ARG A 61 -48.55 31.06 0.98
CA ARG A 61 -48.79 32.47 0.67
C ARG A 61 -48.22 32.92 -0.67
N ILE A 62 -47.15 32.28 -1.15
CA ILE A 62 -46.51 32.62 -2.41
C ILE A 62 -47.22 31.96 -3.60
N TYR A 63 -47.62 30.70 -3.47
CA TYR A 63 -48.11 29.90 -4.61
C TYR A 63 -49.58 29.54 -4.55
N GLY A 64 -50.26 29.78 -3.42
CA GLY A 64 -51.69 29.47 -3.25
C GLY A 64 -51.99 27.97 -3.45
N ALA A 65 -52.99 27.68 -4.29
CA ALA A 65 -53.42 26.31 -4.59
C ALA A 65 -52.36 25.48 -5.34
N ASP A 66 -51.37 26.10 -5.95
CA ASP A 66 -50.28 25.42 -6.70
C ASP A 66 -49.10 24.95 -5.82
N SER A 67 -49.15 25.23 -4.53
CA SER A 67 -48.01 25.03 -3.62
C SER A 67 -47.47 23.60 -3.62
N GLU A 68 -48.30 22.58 -3.54
CA GLU A 68 -47.90 21.18 -3.52
C GLU A 68 -47.21 20.79 -4.82
N ARG A 69 -47.83 21.11 -5.96
CA ARG A 69 -47.26 20.84 -7.27
C ARG A 69 -45.91 21.52 -7.46
N ARG A 70 -45.79 22.80 -7.10
CA ARG A 70 -44.57 23.59 -7.22
C ARG A 70 -43.45 23.08 -6.33
N LEU A 71 -43.77 22.64 -5.12
CA LEU A 71 -42.77 22.04 -4.22
C LEU A 71 -42.17 20.76 -4.81
N ILE A 72 -43.02 19.86 -5.33
CA ILE A 72 -42.57 18.62 -5.97
C ILE A 72 -41.73 18.90 -7.21
N GLU A 73 -42.20 19.82 -8.09
CA GLU A 73 -41.41 20.24 -9.27
C GLU A 73 -40.06 20.81 -8.88
N ARG A 74 -39.99 21.63 -7.82
CA ARG A 74 -38.74 22.20 -7.32
C ARG A 74 -37.84 21.14 -6.74
N PHE A 75 -38.36 20.24 -5.94
CA PHE A 75 -37.60 19.12 -5.37
C PHE A 75 -36.97 18.25 -6.48
N CYS A 76 -37.78 17.88 -7.49
CA CYS A 76 -37.27 17.09 -8.63
C CYS A 76 -36.16 17.82 -9.38
N ARG A 77 -36.33 19.10 -9.68
CA ARG A 77 -35.33 19.92 -10.35
C ARG A 77 -34.04 20.00 -9.54
N GLU A 78 -34.13 20.17 -8.22
CA GLU A 78 -32.96 20.25 -7.34
C GLU A 78 -32.19 18.92 -7.29
N THR A 79 -32.91 17.78 -7.18
CA THR A 79 -32.28 16.46 -7.22
C THR A 79 -31.67 16.12 -8.58
N ASP A 80 -32.23 16.67 -9.68
CA ASP A 80 -31.67 16.50 -11.02
C ASP A 80 -30.39 17.30 -11.23
N THR A 81 -30.25 18.45 -10.57
CA THR A 81 -29.10 19.36 -10.71
C THR A 81 -27.99 19.05 -9.72
N GLU A 82 -28.32 18.98 -8.43
CA GLU A 82 -27.35 18.82 -7.33
C GLU A 82 -27.16 17.37 -6.89
N GLY A 83 -28.06 16.48 -7.25
CA GLY A 83 -28.15 15.10 -6.81
C GLY A 83 -28.90 14.93 -5.47
N LEU A 84 -29.48 13.76 -5.28
CA LEU A 84 -30.28 13.44 -4.10
C LEU A 84 -29.52 13.62 -2.78
N LEU A 85 -28.27 13.14 -2.70
CA LEU A 85 -27.48 13.21 -1.47
C LEU A 85 -27.28 14.64 -0.97
N ALA A 86 -27.07 15.60 -1.89
CA ALA A 86 -26.95 17.02 -1.56
C ALA A 86 -28.25 17.57 -1.02
N VAL A 87 -29.38 17.23 -1.67
CA VAL A 87 -30.72 17.67 -1.25
C VAL A 87 -31.10 17.09 0.12
N LEU A 88 -30.78 15.81 0.40
CA LEU A 88 -31.03 15.21 1.71
C LEU A 88 -30.25 15.96 2.81
N ARG A 89 -28.96 16.30 2.56
CA ARG A 89 -28.09 16.93 3.56
C ARG A 89 -28.33 18.42 3.73
N LYS A 90 -28.50 19.15 2.65
CA LYS A 90 -28.59 20.63 2.67
C LYS A 90 -30.02 21.16 2.63
N GLY A 91 -30.97 20.30 2.20
CA GLY A 91 -32.31 20.76 1.84
C GLY A 91 -32.31 21.47 0.49
N PHE A 92 -33.41 22.13 0.17
CA PHE A 92 -33.57 22.90 -1.05
C PHE A 92 -34.32 24.24 -0.77
N THR A 93 -34.14 25.19 -1.67
CA THR A 93 -34.71 26.54 -1.49
C THR A 93 -35.54 26.92 -2.72
N ASP A 94 -36.72 27.46 -2.50
CA ASP A 94 -37.54 28.08 -3.54
C ASP A 94 -38.10 29.41 -3.08
N ARG A 95 -37.92 30.45 -3.90
CA ARG A 95 -38.40 31.81 -3.61
C ARG A 95 -38.08 32.34 -2.20
N GLY A 96 -36.90 31.96 -1.67
CA GLY A 96 -36.42 32.36 -0.34
C GLY A 96 -37.03 31.55 0.83
N VAL A 97 -37.82 30.51 0.54
CA VAL A 97 -38.27 29.54 1.54
C VAL A 97 -37.36 28.29 1.45
N ARG A 98 -36.74 27.92 2.54
CA ARG A 98 -35.84 26.77 2.61
C ARG A 98 -36.53 25.60 3.30
N PHE A 99 -36.55 24.47 2.63
CA PHE A 99 -37.06 23.21 3.15
C PHE A 99 -35.94 22.20 3.41
N ARG A 100 -36.10 21.44 4.47
CA ARG A 100 -35.25 20.27 4.75
C ARG A 100 -35.97 19.02 4.26
N ALA A 101 -35.21 18.16 3.52
CA ALA A 101 -35.75 16.89 3.06
C ALA A 101 -35.63 15.79 4.13
N VAL A 102 -34.69 15.94 5.10
CA VAL A 102 -34.44 15.03 6.23
C VAL A 102 -33.97 15.83 7.42
N PHE A 103 -34.36 15.42 8.62
CA PHE A 103 -33.76 15.87 9.87
C PHE A 103 -32.81 14.82 10.41
N TRP A 104 -31.62 15.25 10.80
CA TRP A 104 -30.56 14.36 11.25
C TRP A 104 -30.57 14.21 12.77
N LYS A 105 -30.08 13.04 13.26
CA LYS A 105 -29.93 12.79 14.68
C LYS A 105 -28.94 13.77 15.31
N PRO A 106 -29.32 14.50 16.38
CA PRO A 106 -28.37 15.37 17.08
C PRO A 106 -27.25 14.58 17.74
N GLU A 107 -26.05 15.18 17.81
CA GLU A 107 -24.89 14.58 18.49
C GLU A 107 -24.98 14.63 20.00
N THR A 108 -25.76 15.59 20.53
CA THR A 108 -25.96 15.81 21.96
C THR A 108 -27.45 15.77 22.33
N SER A 109 -27.75 15.49 23.60
CA SER A 109 -29.10 15.46 24.12
C SER A 109 -29.68 16.84 24.44
N MET A 110 -28.88 17.92 24.29
CA MET A 110 -29.19 19.26 24.82
C MET A 110 -30.33 19.99 24.10
N ASN A 111 -30.75 19.55 22.89
CA ASN A 111 -31.75 20.24 22.09
C ASN A 111 -32.95 19.35 21.77
N ASP A 112 -34.01 19.46 22.61
CA ASP A 112 -35.26 18.74 22.43
C ASP A 112 -35.99 19.05 21.12
N ALA A 113 -35.87 20.28 20.61
CA ALA A 113 -36.51 20.64 19.34
C ALA A 113 -35.86 19.88 18.16
N THR A 114 -34.54 19.75 18.18
CA THR A 114 -33.80 18.96 17.15
C THR A 114 -34.13 17.48 17.24
N ARG A 115 -34.28 16.93 18.47
CA ARG A 115 -34.70 15.55 18.67
C ARG A 115 -36.08 15.29 18.12
N LYS A 116 -37.07 16.16 18.46
CA LYS A 116 -38.44 16.07 17.93
C LYS A 116 -38.49 16.18 16.40
N ALA A 117 -37.67 17.09 15.80
CA ALA A 117 -37.53 17.17 14.37
C ALA A 117 -36.97 15.88 13.75
N TYR A 118 -35.94 15.25 14.40
CA TYR A 118 -35.43 13.97 13.97
C TYR A 118 -36.50 12.86 14.05
N GLU A 119 -37.27 12.82 15.09
CA GLU A 119 -38.35 11.86 15.29
C GLU A 119 -39.48 12.00 14.26
N SER A 120 -39.68 13.21 13.69
CA SER A 120 -40.67 13.47 12.64
C SER A 120 -40.35 12.86 11.26
N ASN A 121 -39.13 12.33 11.02
CA ASN A 121 -38.85 11.63 9.77
C ASN A 121 -39.74 10.38 9.63
N ILE A 122 -40.27 10.19 8.44
CA ILE A 122 -41.16 9.09 8.06
C ILE A 122 -40.37 8.11 7.20
N LEU A 123 -40.04 6.93 7.74
CA LEU A 123 -39.43 5.85 6.96
C LEU A 123 -40.48 4.80 6.67
N HIS A 124 -40.55 4.31 5.43
CA HIS A 124 -41.38 3.17 5.10
C HIS A 124 -40.69 2.15 4.20
N CYS A 125 -41.13 0.91 4.33
CA CYS A 125 -40.67 -0.25 3.57
C CYS A 125 -41.78 -0.69 2.65
N THR A 126 -41.52 -0.67 1.33
CA THR A 126 -42.50 -1.04 0.31
C THR A 126 -42.03 -2.28 -0.43
N ARG A 127 -42.89 -3.32 -0.45
CA ARG A 127 -42.67 -4.55 -1.20
C ARG A 127 -43.27 -4.48 -2.59
N GLN A 128 -42.70 -5.21 -3.54
CA GLN A 128 -43.19 -5.39 -4.90
C GLN A 128 -43.53 -4.06 -5.55
N LEU A 129 -42.60 -3.10 -5.50
CA LEU A 129 -42.82 -1.76 -6.01
C LEU A 129 -42.77 -1.74 -7.54
N HIS A 130 -43.88 -1.51 -8.20
CA HIS A 130 -43.95 -1.28 -9.65
C HIS A 130 -43.40 0.12 -9.97
N TYR A 131 -42.23 0.20 -10.61
CA TYR A 131 -41.45 1.42 -10.72
C TYR A 131 -41.47 2.08 -12.09
N ALA A 132 -41.76 1.33 -13.15
CA ALA A 132 -41.69 1.83 -14.52
C ALA A 132 -43.11 2.19 -15.06
N THR A 133 -43.15 3.21 -15.91
CA THR A 133 -44.41 3.62 -16.58
C THR A 133 -44.73 2.75 -17.82
N GLY A 134 -43.73 2.06 -18.37
CA GLY A 134 -43.84 1.29 -19.60
C GLY A 134 -43.93 -0.23 -19.42
N ASN A 135 -43.84 -0.75 -18.20
CA ASN A 135 -43.97 -2.18 -17.90
C ASN A 135 -44.43 -2.39 -16.45
N GLU A 136 -44.80 -3.64 -16.12
CA GLU A 136 -45.24 -4.05 -14.78
C GLU A 136 -44.14 -4.75 -13.97
N LYS A 137 -42.88 -4.52 -14.29
CA LYS A 137 -41.76 -5.02 -13.47
C LYS A 137 -41.78 -4.38 -12.09
N SER A 138 -41.52 -5.17 -11.05
CA SER A 138 -41.46 -4.73 -9.67
C SER A 138 -40.06 -4.91 -9.07
N ILE A 139 -39.76 -4.14 -8.05
CA ILE A 139 -38.59 -4.30 -7.16
C ILE A 139 -39.08 -5.00 -5.89
N ASP A 140 -38.37 -6.00 -5.40
CA ASP A 140 -38.82 -6.80 -4.26
C ASP A 140 -39.01 -5.97 -3.00
N ILE A 141 -38.02 -5.14 -2.63
CA ILE A 141 -38.13 -4.20 -1.51
C ILE A 141 -37.48 -2.85 -1.86
N VAL A 142 -38.17 -1.77 -1.53
CA VAL A 142 -37.63 -0.41 -1.59
C VAL A 142 -37.83 0.28 -0.26
N LEU A 143 -36.76 0.92 0.25
CA LEU A 143 -36.81 1.70 1.49
C LEU A 143 -36.86 3.19 1.16
N PHE A 144 -37.78 3.88 1.83
CA PHE A 144 -38.04 5.29 1.64
C PHE A 144 -37.73 6.09 2.91
N VAL A 145 -37.27 7.31 2.72
CA VAL A 145 -37.10 8.33 3.75
C VAL A 145 -37.96 9.54 3.32
N ASN A 146 -38.98 9.87 4.09
CA ASN A 146 -39.89 11.00 3.81
C ASN A 146 -40.47 10.97 2.38
N GLY A 147 -40.87 9.80 1.90
CA GLY A 147 -41.42 9.59 0.55
C GLY A 147 -40.37 9.51 -0.58
N ILE A 148 -39.06 9.57 -0.25
CA ILE A 148 -37.94 9.53 -1.20
C ILE A 148 -37.33 8.13 -1.15
N PRO A 149 -37.24 7.37 -2.29
CA PRO A 149 -36.60 6.06 -2.31
C PRO A 149 -35.08 6.22 -2.22
N VAL A 150 -34.45 5.49 -1.29
CA VAL A 150 -33.00 5.59 -1.02
C VAL A 150 -32.26 4.26 -1.16
N VAL A 151 -32.93 3.13 -0.97
CA VAL A 151 -32.37 1.77 -1.06
C VAL A 151 -33.32 0.89 -1.86
N SER A 152 -32.80 0.06 -2.78
CA SER A 152 -33.55 -1.02 -3.41
C SER A 152 -32.88 -2.38 -3.14
N MET A 153 -33.68 -3.44 -3.02
CA MET A 153 -33.21 -4.81 -2.82
C MET A 153 -33.93 -5.75 -3.79
N GLU A 154 -33.16 -6.59 -4.48
CA GLU A 154 -33.63 -7.77 -5.21
C GLU A 154 -33.27 -9.00 -4.39
N LEU A 155 -34.26 -9.81 -4.09
CA LEU A 155 -34.11 -10.94 -3.18
C LEU A 155 -34.19 -12.24 -3.96
N LYS A 156 -33.40 -13.23 -3.58
CA LYS A 156 -33.43 -14.59 -4.14
C LYS A 156 -33.41 -15.62 -3.03
N CYS A 157 -33.96 -16.78 -3.32
CA CYS A 157 -34.05 -17.88 -2.37
C CYS A 157 -33.46 -19.14 -3.00
N GLU A 158 -32.44 -19.72 -2.37
CA GLU A 158 -31.77 -20.92 -2.87
C GLU A 158 -32.68 -22.13 -2.98
N PHE A 159 -33.74 -22.19 -2.18
CA PHE A 159 -34.77 -23.23 -2.31
C PHE A 159 -35.53 -23.18 -3.63
N THR A 160 -35.40 -22.13 -4.40
CA THR A 160 -35.93 -21.98 -5.75
C THR A 160 -34.87 -22.21 -6.84
N GLY A 161 -33.63 -22.56 -6.45
CA GLY A 161 -32.47 -22.68 -7.33
C GLY A 161 -31.91 -21.34 -7.79
N GLN A 162 -32.27 -20.25 -7.14
CA GLN A 162 -31.81 -18.90 -7.44
C GLN A 162 -30.97 -18.33 -6.28
N ASN A 163 -29.97 -17.54 -6.61
CA ASN A 163 -29.08 -16.92 -5.65
C ASN A 163 -28.73 -15.48 -6.03
N THR A 164 -27.82 -14.83 -5.33
CA THR A 164 -27.39 -13.47 -5.62
C THR A 164 -26.91 -13.23 -7.04
N ALA A 165 -26.38 -14.22 -7.75
CA ALA A 165 -26.00 -14.06 -9.16
C ALA A 165 -27.22 -13.74 -10.03
N ASN A 166 -28.37 -14.38 -9.78
CA ASN A 166 -29.63 -14.09 -10.50
C ASN A 166 -30.16 -12.70 -10.15
N ALA A 167 -30.06 -12.25 -8.91
CA ALA A 167 -30.42 -10.87 -8.53
C ALA A 167 -29.51 -9.84 -9.22
N ILE A 168 -28.22 -10.13 -9.34
CA ILE A 168 -27.26 -9.29 -10.06
C ILE A 168 -27.58 -9.25 -11.57
N GLU A 169 -27.89 -10.38 -12.18
CA GLU A 169 -28.36 -10.43 -13.58
C GLU A 169 -29.64 -9.62 -13.79
N GLN A 170 -30.59 -9.71 -12.87
CA GLN A 170 -31.82 -8.93 -12.89
C GLN A 170 -31.51 -7.41 -12.88
N TYR A 171 -30.58 -6.96 -12.05
CA TYR A 171 -30.14 -5.57 -12.07
C TYR A 171 -29.41 -5.17 -13.36
N ARG A 172 -28.65 -6.08 -13.96
CA ARG A 172 -27.90 -5.81 -15.20
C ARG A 172 -28.78 -5.74 -16.44
N PHE A 173 -29.73 -6.63 -16.54
CA PHE A 173 -30.49 -6.82 -17.79
C PHE A 173 -31.93 -6.34 -17.71
N ASP A 174 -32.55 -6.37 -16.53
CA ASP A 174 -33.96 -6.03 -16.37
C ASP A 174 -34.19 -4.65 -15.79
N ARG A 175 -33.20 -4.04 -15.13
CA ARG A 175 -33.31 -2.71 -14.52
C ARG A 175 -32.50 -1.71 -15.37
N GLN A 176 -33.23 -0.71 -15.92
CA GLN A 176 -32.60 0.24 -16.83
C GLN A 176 -32.26 1.54 -16.11
N ASP A 177 -31.05 2.05 -16.31
CA ASP A 177 -30.57 3.30 -15.74
C ASP A 177 -31.34 4.56 -16.21
N ARG A 178 -32.14 4.44 -17.31
CA ARG A 178 -33.04 5.47 -17.79
C ARG A 178 -34.33 5.59 -16.97
N ASP A 179 -34.71 4.55 -16.22
CA ASP A 179 -35.86 4.63 -15.34
C ASP A 179 -35.54 5.56 -14.16
N THR A 180 -36.42 6.51 -13.85
CA THR A 180 -36.15 7.60 -12.89
C THR A 180 -35.65 7.09 -11.54
N ILE A 181 -36.17 5.97 -11.05
CA ILE A 181 -35.78 5.38 -9.76
C ILE A 181 -34.30 4.90 -9.75
N PHE A 182 -33.79 4.46 -10.90
CA PHE A 182 -32.42 3.94 -11.07
C PHE A 182 -31.48 5.00 -11.64
N ALA A 183 -31.99 6.19 -11.99
CA ALA A 183 -31.15 7.26 -12.53
C ALA A 183 -30.08 7.68 -11.52
N PHE A 184 -28.81 7.60 -11.94
CA PHE A 184 -27.66 7.82 -11.08
C PHE A 184 -27.71 9.14 -10.31
N LYS A 185 -27.56 9.11 -9.00
CA LYS A 185 -27.63 10.23 -8.03
C LYS A 185 -28.99 10.88 -7.82
N LYS A 186 -30.03 10.47 -8.55
CA LYS A 186 -31.33 11.19 -8.53
C LYS A 186 -32.33 10.62 -7.51
N ARG A 187 -32.33 9.30 -7.33
CA ARG A 187 -33.24 8.58 -6.42
C ARG A 187 -32.47 7.55 -5.61
N VAL A 188 -32.69 6.27 -5.84
CA VAL A 188 -32.01 5.20 -5.09
C VAL A 188 -30.49 5.39 -5.14
N LEU A 189 -29.85 5.40 -3.96
CA LEU A 189 -28.41 5.62 -3.80
C LEU A 189 -27.60 4.33 -3.74
N VAL A 190 -28.25 3.23 -3.33
CA VAL A 190 -27.62 1.91 -3.23
C VAL A 190 -28.61 0.81 -3.57
N HIS A 191 -28.15 -0.19 -4.30
CA HIS A 191 -28.89 -1.36 -4.75
C HIS A 191 -28.26 -2.60 -4.16
N PHE A 192 -29.04 -3.45 -3.49
CA PHE A 192 -28.58 -4.70 -2.90
C PHE A 192 -29.15 -5.90 -3.63
N ALA A 193 -28.28 -6.87 -3.94
CA ALA A 193 -28.64 -8.21 -4.38
C ALA A 193 -28.44 -9.15 -3.19
N VAL A 194 -29.50 -9.81 -2.73
CA VAL A 194 -29.50 -10.53 -1.45
C VAL A 194 -30.08 -11.92 -1.64
N ASP A 195 -29.43 -12.91 -1.09
CA ASP A 195 -30.00 -14.24 -0.87
C ASP A 195 -29.93 -14.60 0.65
N LEU A 196 -30.15 -15.85 1.00
CA LEU A 196 -30.17 -16.28 2.40
C LEU A 196 -28.78 -16.24 3.04
N GLU A 197 -27.71 -16.31 2.23
CA GLU A 197 -26.33 -16.47 2.67
C GLU A 197 -25.44 -15.27 2.33
N ASN A 198 -25.71 -14.56 1.21
CA ASN A 198 -24.82 -13.54 0.68
C ASN A 198 -25.53 -12.22 0.36
N VAL A 199 -24.77 -11.12 0.48
CA VAL A 199 -25.17 -9.77 0.10
C VAL A 199 -24.15 -9.15 -0.82
N TYR A 200 -24.62 -8.59 -1.92
CA TYR A 200 -23.83 -7.77 -2.83
C TYR A 200 -24.48 -6.41 -3.02
N MET A 201 -23.70 -5.38 -3.28
CA MET A 201 -24.22 -4.03 -3.47
C MET A 201 -23.58 -3.32 -4.67
N THR A 202 -24.33 -2.36 -5.22
CA THR A 202 -23.82 -1.38 -6.18
C THR A 202 -24.47 -0.02 -5.95
N THR A 203 -23.79 1.07 -6.33
CA THR A 203 -24.30 2.45 -6.24
C THR A 203 -24.64 3.03 -7.62
N ARG A 204 -24.41 2.29 -8.69
CA ARG A 204 -24.71 2.72 -10.06
C ARG A 204 -25.02 1.54 -10.96
N LEU A 205 -26.17 1.59 -11.63
CA LEU A 205 -26.53 0.66 -12.68
C LEU A 205 -25.99 1.17 -14.03
N GLN A 206 -25.40 0.27 -14.83
CA GLN A 206 -24.81 0.54 -16.14
C GLN A 206 -25.06 -0.63 -17.11
N GLY A 207 -26.20 -1.30 -16.97
CA GLY A 207 -26.52 -2.50 -17.72
C GLY A 207 -25.51 -3.62 -17.42
N GLU A 208 -25.05 -4.33 -18.45
CA GLU A 208 -24.04 -5.38 -18.33
C GLU A 208 -22.75 -4.94 -17.62
N ARG A 209 -22.46 -3.64 -17.65
CA ARG A 209 -21.26 -3.06 -17.03
C ARG A 209 -21.39 -2.82 -15.53
N THR A 210 -22.55 -3.07 -14.94
CA THR A 210 -22.78 -2.87 -13.51
C THR A 210 -21.86 -3.76 -12.70
N PHE A 211 -21.09 -3.16 -11.81
CA PHE A 211 -20.17 -3.85 -10.93
C PHE A 211 -20.75 -3.93 -9.52
N PHE A 212 -20.90 -5.15 -9.02
CA PHE A 212 -21.36 -5.42 -7.67
C PHE A 212 -20.19 -5.74 -6.75
N LEU A 213 -20.24 -5.22 -5.55
CA LEU A 213 -19.28 -5.40 -4.49
C LEU A 213 -19.86 -6.29 -3.40
N PRO A 214 -19.11 -7.25 -2.82
CA PRO A 214 -19.58 -8.00 -1.68
C PRO A 214 -19.80 -7.09 -0.48
N PHE A 215 -20.84 -7.38 0.29
CA PHE A 215 -21.21 -6.66 1.50
C PHE A 215 -21.34 -7.62 2.69
N ASN A 216 -20.53 -8.69 2.72
CA ASN A 216 -20.58 -9.76 3.70
C ASN A 216 -19.71 -9.45 4.94
N GLN A 217 -19.98 -10.17 6.02
CA GLN A 217 -19.29 -10.04 7.30
C GLN A 217 -17.95 -10.81 7.34
N GLY A 218 -17.79 -11.82 6.49
CA GLY A 218 -16.77 -12.86 6.61
C GLY A 218 -17.31 -14.10 7.31
N SER A 219 -16.75 -15.27 7.00
CA SER A 219 -17.27 -16.56 7.46
C SER A 219 -17.37 -16.72 8.99
N ASN A 220 -16.56 -15.99 9.75
CA ASN A 220 -16.54 -16.01 11.23
C ASN A 220 -17.06 -14.70 11.86
N GLY A 221 -17.68 -13.85 11.05
CA GLY A 221 -18.19 -12.54 11.47
C GLY A 221 -17.17 -11.41 11.31
N ALA A 222 -17.69 -10.21 11.30
CA ALA A 222 -16.88 -9.01 11.04
C ALA A 222 -15.80 -8.80 12.10
N GLY A 223 -14.64 -8.37 11.64
CA GLY A 223 -13.50 -8.09 12.51
C GLY A 223 -12.76 -9.32 13.01
N HIS A 224 -13.16 -10.52 12.61
CA HIS A 224 -12.55 -11.78 12.98
C HIS A 224 -11.88 -12.46 11.77
N VAL A 225 -10.94 -13.35 12.08
CA VAL A 225 -10.28 -14.18 11.06
C VAL A 225 -11.29 -15.08 10.37
N GLY A 226 -11.29 -15.09 9.03
CA GLY A 226 -12.19 -15.94 8.25
C GLY A 226 -12.05 -15.70 6.75
N GLY A 227 -12.80 -16.49 5.98
CA GLY A 227 -12.94 -16.37 4.54
C GLY A 227 -14.15 -15.54 4.12
N LYS A 228 -14.57 -15.67 2.85
CA LYS A 228 -15.77 -15.01 2.32
C LYS A 228 -17.06 -15.49 2.96
N GLY A 229 -18.14 -14.73 2.76
CA GLY A 229 -19.51 -15.09 3.18
C GLY A 229 -19.88 -14.50 4.52
N ASN A 230 -20.84 -15.11 5.18
CA ASN A 230 -21.37 -14.72 6.47
C ASN A 230 -21.35 -15.89 7.45
N PRO A 231 -21.27 -15.65 8.77
CA PRO A 231 -21.30 -16.74 9.75
C PRO A 231 -22.67 -17.45 9.75
N PRO A 232 -22.72 -18.74 10.06
CA PRO A 232 -23.98 -19.45 10.29
C PRO A 232 -24.82 -18.72 11.35
N ASN A 233 -26.10 -18.53 11.05
CA ASN A 233 -27.04 -17.92 11.98
C ASN A 233 -28.13 -18.95 12.36
N PRO A 234 -28.04 -19.60 13.53
CA PRO A 234 -29.01 -20.62 13.94
C PRO A 234 -30.42 -20.04 14.18
N ASP A 235 -30.53 -18.73 14.44
CA ASP A 235 -31.78 -18.05 14.74
C ASP A 235 -32.41 -17.34 13.54
N GLY A 236 -31.94 -17.61 12.30
CA GLY A 236 -32.46 -16.97 11.11
C GLY A 236 -31.53 -16.98 9.92
N TYR A 237 -31.68 -15.97 9.07
CA TYR A 237 -30.89 -15.82 7.85
C TYR A 237 -29.46 -15.32 8.14
N GLN A 238 -28.47 -15.85 7.44
CA GLN A 238 -27.07 -15.37 7.59
C GLN A 238 -26.96 -13.89 7.18
N THR A 239 -27.83 -13.44 6.28
CA THR A 239 -27.89 -12.05 5.78
C THR A 239 -28.71 -11.12 6.66
N ALA A 240 -29.25 -11.60 7.79
CA ALA A 240 -30.14 -10.83 8.68
C ALA A 240 -29.49 -9.53 9.22
N TYR A 241 -28.16 -9.49 9.34
CA TYR A 241 -27.47 -8.27 9.77
C TYR A 241 -27.77 -7.06 8.87
N LEU A 242 -28.05 -7.28 7.57
CA LEU A 242 -28.36 -6.20 6.64
C LEU A 242 -29.53 -5.34 7.13
N TRP A 243 -30.64 -5.96 7.48
CA TRP A 243 -31.83 -5.21 7.95
C TRP A 243 -31.85 -5.02 9.45
N LYS A 244 -31.20 -5.89 10.23
CA LYS A 244 -31.16 -5.79 11.69
C LYS A 244 -30.14 -4.79 12.21
N GLN A 245 -29.04 -4.55 11.47
CA GLN A 245 -27.92 -3.73 11.95
C GLN A 245 -27.60 -2.57 11.00
N VAL A 246 -27.76 -2.72 9.68
CA VAL A 246 -27.34 -1.72 8.69
C VAL A 246 -28.49 -0.83 8.23
N LEU A 247 -29.65 -1.41 7.92
CA LEU A 247 -30.79 -0.72 7.32
C LEU A 247 -31.88 -0.32 8.32
N PHE A 248 -31.71 -0.55 9.62
CA PHE A 248 -32.66 -0.01 10.59
C PHE A 248 -32.56 1.55 10.61
N ARG A 249 -33.66 2.21 11.00
CA ARG A 249 -33.87 3.66 10.89
C ARG A 249 -32.66 4.52 11.22
N ASP A 250 -32.16 4.40 12.45
CA ASP A 250 -31.07 5.28 12.94
C ASP A 250 -29.78 5.08 12.18
N ARG A 251 -29.46 3.83 11.83
CA ARG A 251 -28.24 3.51 11.10
C ARG A 251 -28.33 3.93 9.63
N LEU A 252 -29.45 3.70 8.96
CA LEU A 252 -29.62 4.15 7.58
C LEU A 252 -29.49 5.67 7.48
N LEU A 253 -30.18 6.41 8.37
CA LEU A 253 -30.07 7.87 8.41
C LEU A 253 -28.63 8.33 8.71
N GLU A 254 -27.93 7.65 9.60
CA GLU A 254 -26.51 7.93 9.89
C GLU A 254 -25.62 7.67 8.65
N ILE A 255 -25.84 6.57 7.92
CA ILE A 255 -25.10 6.25 6.69
C ILE A 255 -25.33 7.33 5.64
N LEU A 256 -26.58 7.75 5.42
CA LEU A 256 -26.93 8.82 4.48
C LEU A 256 -26.30 10.16 4.85
N GLN A 257 -26.24 10.47 6.15
CA GLN A 257 -25.66 11.72 6.64
C GLN A 257 -24.13 11.71 6.56
N LYS A 258 -23.46 10.65 7.04
CA LYS A 258 -22.06 10.69 7.47
C LYS A 258 -21.11 9.76 6.71
N TYR A 259 -21.65 8.74 6.01
CA TYR A 259 -20.79 7.75 5.34
C TYR A 259 -20.81 7.85 3.82
N ILE A 260 -21.99 7.98 3.19
CA ILE A 260 -22.03 8.10 1.73
C ILE A 260 -21.36 9.40 1.30
N HIS A 261 -20.54 9.35 0.26
CA HIS A 261 -19.97 10.53 -0.37
C HIS A 261 -19.85 10.35 -1.89
N ILE A 262 -19.68 11.48 -2.59
CA ILE A 262 -19.51 11.49 -4.03
C ILE A 262 -18.07 11.88 -4.34
N GLU A 263 -17.29 10.92 -4.84
CA GLU A 263 -15.98 11.19 -5.37
C GLU A 263 -16.12 11.81 -6.76
N LYS A 264 -15.79 13.10 -6.84
CA LYS A 264 -15.80 13.87 -8.08
C LYS A 264 -14.44 13.82 -8.74
N ASP A 265 -14.37 13.52 -10.03
CA ASP A 265 -13.14 13.73 -10.78
C ASP A 265 -12.92 15.22 -11.01
N LYS A 266 -11.92 15.80 -10.34
CA LYS A 266 -11.54 17.22 -10.45
C LYS A 266 -11.20 17.65 -11.89
N LYS A 267 -10.90 16.70 -12.79
CA LYS A 267 -10.48 16.93 -14.18
C LYS A 267 -11.57 16.60 -15.21
N GLY A 268 -12.69 16.04 -14.78
CA GLY A 268 -13.81 15.67 -15.68
C GLY A 268 -13.47 14.53 -16.66
N ILE A 269 -12.41 13.77 -16.41
CA ILE A 269 -11.96 12.66 -17.26
C ILE A 269 -12.69 11.36 -16.91
N ARG A 270 -13.10 11.21 -15.64
CA ARG A 270 -13.82 10.04 -15.13
C ARG A 270 -15.21 10.45 -14.67
N ASP A 271 -16.12 9.50 -14.71
CA ASP A 271 -17.45 9.70 -14.11
C ASP A 271 -17.34 9.82 -12.59
N ASP A 272 -18.25 10.60 -12.01
CA ASP A 272 -18.42 10.64 -10.56
C ASP A 272 -18.78 9.26 -10.01
N VAL A 273 -18.30 8.95 -8.80
CA VAL A 273 -18.58 7.68 -8.10
C VAL A 273 -19.26 7.97 -6.78
N VAL A 274 -20.40 7.33 -6.52
CA VAL A 274 -21.01 7.32 -5.20
C VAL A 274 -20.37 6.20 -4.38
N ILE A 275 -19.69 6.56 -3.30
CA ILE A 275 -19.08 5.63 -2.36
C ILE A 275 -20.07 5.33 -1.23
N PHE A 276 -20.45 4.08 -1.11
CA PHE A 276 -21.17 3.52 0.04
C PHE A 276 -20.17 2.69 0.87
N PRO A 277 -20.17 2.78 2.22
CA PRO A 277 -19.22 2.02 3.03
C PRO A 277 -19.45 0.52 2.84
N ARG A 278 -18.36 -0.25 2.77
CA ARG A 278 -18.44 -1.71 2.84
C ARG A 278 -18.67 -2.16 4.26
N TYR A 279 -19.13 -3.39 4.41
CA TYR A 279 -19.48 -3.89 5.73
C TYR A 279 -18.31 -3.81 6.72
N HIS A 280 -17.13 -4.31 6.36
CA HIS A 280 -15.95 -4.25 7.25
C HIS A 280 -15.52 -2.80 7.60
N GLN A 281 -15.73 -1.85 6.68
CA GLN A 281 -15.41 -0.43 6.92
C GLN A 281 -16.44 0.21 7.87
N LEU A 282 -17.71 -0.11 7.68
CA LEU A 282 -18.78 0.36 8.57
C LEU A 282 -18.62 -0.25 9.97
N ASP A 283 -18.32 -1.54 10.05
CA ASP A 283 -18.18 -2.28 11.31
C ASP A 283 -17.01 -1.76 12.13
N VAL A 284 -15.81 -1.63 11.54
CA VAL A 284 -14.63 -1.14 12.27
C VAL A 284 -14.84 0.25 12.84
N VAL A 285 -15.40 1.18 12.06
CA VAL A 285 -15.67 2.54 12.57
C VAL A 285 -16.70 2.50 13.67
N THR A 286 -17.77 1.72 13.53
CA THR A 286 -18.83 1.58 14.54
C THR A 286 -18.28 1.01 15.85
N ARG A 287 -17.51 -0.07 15.80
CA ARG A 287 -16.91 -0.69 17.00
C ARG A 287 -15.93 0.21 17.70
N LEU A 288 -15.07 0.91 16.94
CA LEU A 288 -14.14 1.88 17.52
C LEU A 288 -14.86 3.01 18.24
N LEU A 289 -15.90 3.58 17.61
CA LEU A 289 -16.69 4.66 18.22
C LEU A 289 -17.43 4.19 19.49
N ALA A 290 -17.98 2.97 19.47
CA ALA A 290 -18.64 2.40 20.64
C ALA A 290 -17.65 2.22 21.80
N HIS A 291 -16.49 1.60 21.52
CA HIS A 291 -15.47 1.37 22.54
C HIS A 291 -14.90 2.69 23.10
N VAL A 292 -14.65 3.68 22.24
CA VAL A 292 -14.17 5.00 22.68
C VAL A 292 -15.22 5.73 23.52
N ARG A 293 -16.52 5.62 23.17
CA ARG A 293 -17.58 6.25 23.98
C ARG A 293 -17.65 5.66 25.38
N GLU A 294 -17.50 4.34 25.49
CA GLU A 294 -17.52 3.64 26.77
C GLU A 294 -16.28 3.88 27.62
N ASN A 295 -15.09 3.86 27.01
CA ASN A 295 -13.81 3.84 27.72
C ASN A 295 -13.06 5.18 27.72
N GLY A 296 -13.47 6.16 26.92
CA GLY A 296 -12.84 7.48 26.82
C GLY A 296 -11.52 7.48 26.03
N ALA A 297 -10.66 8.47 26.35
CA ALA A 297 -9.34 8.63 25.76
C ALA A 297 -8.29 7.74 26.46
N GLY A 298 -7.07 7.61 25.88
CA GLY A 298 -5.94 6.89 26.47
C GLY A 298 -5.77 5.44 25.98
N HIS A 299 -6.55 5.01 25.01
CA HIS A 299 -6.53 3.64 24.48
C HIS A 299 -5.85 3.56 23.13
N HIS A 300 -5.24 2.40 22.84
CA HIS A 300 -4.57 2.10 21.58
C HIS A 300 -5.34 1.00 20.84
N TYR A 301 -5.46 1.16 19.51
CA TYR A 301 -6.20 0.26 18.64
C TYR A 301 -5.36 -0.09 17.42
N LEU A 302 -5.22 -1.38 17.14
CA LEU A 302 -4.61 -1.90 15.92
C LEU A 302 -5.68 -2.41 14.96
N ILE A 303 -5.71 -1.88 13.76
CA ILE A 303 -6.63 -2.28 12.71
C ILE A 303 -5.83 -2.94 11.58
N GLN A 304 -5.95 -4.26 11.44
CA GLN A 304 -5.30 -5.04 10.40
C GLN A 304 -6.26 -5.21 9.22
N HIS A 305 -6.15 -4.35 8.23
CA HIS A 305 -6.91 -4.44 6.99
C HIS A 305 -5.98 -4.62 5.80
N SER A 306 -6.30 -5.58 4.90
CA SER A 306 -5.46 -5.92 3.76
C SER A 306 -5.12 -4.72 2.87
N ALA A 307 -4.00 -4.78 2.17
CA ALA A 307 -3.65 -3.77 1.18
C ALA A 307 -4.74 -3.72 0.08
N GLY A 308 -5.28 -2.53 -0.18
CA GLY A 308 -6.35 -2.38 -1.15
C GLY A 308 -7.77 -2.45 -0.60
N SER A 309 -7.96 -2.72 0.68
CA SER A 309 -9.28 -2.81 1.33
C SER A 309 -10.02 -1.47 1.48
N GLY A 310 -9.46 -0.35 1.01
CA GLY A 310 -10.07 0.98 1.15
C GLY A 310 -9.86 1.62 2.53
N LYS A 311 -8.72 1.35 3.18
CA LYS A 311 -8.33 1.94 4.48
C LYS A 311 -8.50 3.45 4.54
N SER A 312 -8.16 4.17 3.47
CA SER A 312 -8.25 5.63 3.42
C SER A 312 -9.67 6.15 3.70
N ASN A 313 -10.70 5.47 3.19
CA ASN A 313 -12.09 5.81 3.48
C ASN A 313 -12.44 5.53 4.96
N SER A 314 -12.00 4.38 5.51
CA SER A 314 -12.21 4.06 6.93
C SER A 314 -11.55 5.10 7.84
N ILE A 315 -10.34 5.56 7.52
CA ILE A 315 -9.61 6.60 8.23
C ILE A 315 -10.37 7.94 8.15
N ALA A 316 -10.85 8.33 6.97
CA ALA A 316 -11.60 9.56 6.79
C ALA A 316 -12.90 9.54 7.60
N TRP A 317 -13.70 8.47 7.51
CA TRP A 317 -14.91 8.33 8.34
C TRP A 317 -14.59 8.36 9.83
N LEU A 318 -13.57 7.62 10.28
CA LEU A 318 -13.17 7.60 11.67
C LEU A 318 -12.75 9.00 12.17
N ALA A 319 -11.95 9.73 11.39
CA ALA A 319 -11.50 11.07 11.75
C ALA A 319 -12.67 12.05 11.95
N HIS A 320 -13.60 12.10 10.98
CA HIS A 320 -14.78 12.96 11.10
C HIS A 320 -15.72 12.53 12.24
N ARG A 321 -15.86 11.22 12.47
CA ARG A 321 -16.70 10.71 13.56
C ARG A 321 -16.11 10.96 14.94
N LEU A 322 -14.80 10.77 15.12
CA LEU A 322 -14.11 11.05 16.39
C LEU A 322 -14.09 12.55 16.71
N SER A 323 -13.98 13.42 15.70
CA SER A 323 -13.94 14.87 15.91
C SER A 323 -15.23 15.44 16.48
N GLY A 324 -16.37 14.77 16.29
CA GLY A 324 -17.68 15.15 16.84
C GLY A 324 -18.21 14.21 17.94
N LEU A 325 -17.38 13.27 18.44
CA LEU A 325 -17.84 12.25 19.39
C LEU A 325 -17.95 12.82 20.81
N HIS A 326 -19.11 12.64 21.43
CA HIS A 326 -19.40 13.00 22.82
C HIS A 326 -19.69 11.74 23.65
N ASP A 327 -19.38 11.81 24.93
CA ASP A 327 -19.73 10.79 25.91
C ASP A 327 -21.22 10.89 26.36
N ASP A 328 -21.63 10.03 27.28
CA ASP A 328 -23.00 10.02 27.81
C ASP A 328 -23.36 11.25 28.68
N ARG A 329 -22.36 12.11 28.97
CA ARG A 329 -22.54 13.38 29.70
C ARG A 329 -22.56 14.59 28.74
N ASP A 330 -22.63 14.32 27.43
CA ASP A 330 -22.51 15.33 26.38
C ASP A 330 -21.15 16.08 26.36
N GLU A 331 -20.09 15.49 26.97
CA GLU A 331 -18.74 16.06 26.90
C GLU A 331 -17.99 15.53 25.69
N LYS A 332 -17.34 16.40 24.96
CA LYS A 332 -16.52 16.05 23.79
C LYS A 332 -15.35 15.17 24.23
N ILE A 333 -15.20 13.96 23.64
CA ILE A 333 -14.16 13.02 24.03
C ILE A 333 -12.79 13.47 23.53
N PHE A 334 -12.67 13.93 22.29
CA PHE A 334 -11.42 14.44 21.72
C PHE A 334 -11.55 15.90 21.29
N HIS A 335 -10.58 16.73 21.64
CA HIS A 335 -10.54 18.13 21.22
C HIS A 335 -10.06 18.27 19.77
N SER A 336 -9.09 17.45 19.36
CA SER A 336 -8.60 17.36 18.00
C SER A 336 -8.31 15.91 17.62
N VAL A 337 -8.46 15.61 16.34
CA VAL A 337 -8.08 14.33 15.70
C VAL A 337 -6.91 14.63 14.76
N ILE A 338 -5.80 13.95 14.95
CA ILE A 338 -4.58 14.14 14.17
C ILE A 338 -4.39 12.93 13.26
N VAL A 339 -4.49 13.14 11.95
CA VAL A 339 -4.26 12.10 10.95
C VAL A 339 -2.81 12.18 10.49
N VAL A 340 -2.05 11.14 10.77
CA VAL A 340 -0.63 11.03 10.44
C VAL A 340 -0.45 10.10 9.25
N THR A 341 0.20 10.61 8.21
CA THR A 341 0.45 9.88 6.96
C THR A 341 1.94 9.79 6.70
N ASP A 342 2.37 8.83 5.85
CA ASP A 342 3.78 8.55 5.61
C ASP A 342 4.48 9.62 4.76
N ARG A 343 3.90 10.01 3.62
CA ARG A 343 4.59 10.84 2.62
C ARG A 343 3.74 11.97 2.08
N ARG A 344 4.40 13.12 1.77
CA ARG A 344 3.76 14.30 1.17
C ARG A 344 3.01 14.01 -0.14
N ILE A 345 3.49 13.08 -0.98
CA ILE A 345 2.90 12.78 -2.29
C ILE A 345 1.74 11.78 -2.19
N LEU A 346 1.78 10.82 -1.25
CA LEU A 346 0.69 9.90 -0.97
C LEU A 346 -0.43 10.57 -0.17
N ASP A 347 -0.07 11.56 0.61
CA ASP A 347 -0.96 12.41 1.40
C ASP A 347 -2.06 13.07 0.58
N SER A 348 -1.82 13.38 -0.69
CA SER A 348 -2.85 14.03 -1.52
C SER A 348 -4.10 13.18 -1.65
N GLN A 349 -3.99 11.85 -1.74
CA GLN A 349 -5.14 10.97 -1.91
C GLN A 349 -5.94 10.81 -0.60
N LEU A 350 -5.27 10.53 0.53
CA LEU A 350 -5.94 10.46 1.82
C LEU A 350 -6.47 11.84 2.25
N GLN A 351 -5.69 12.88 2.02
CA GLN A 351 -6.10 14.26 2.28
C GLN A 351 -7.32 14.64 1.44
N ASP A 352 -7.29 14.40 0.13
CA ASP A 352 -8.43 14.63 -0.75
C ASP A 352 -9.65 13.85 -0.27
N THR A 353 -9.47 12.61 0.19
CA THR A 353 -10.55 11.81 0.76
C THR A 353 -11.11 12.46 2.03
N VAL A 354 -10.26 12.85 2.98
CA VAL A 354 -10.70 13.52 4.23
C VAL A 354 -11.39 14.86 3.93
N TYR A 355 -10.87 15.64 2.98
CA TYR A 355 -11.50 16.90 2.55
C TYR A 355 -12.82 16.72 1.81
N GLN A 356 -12.99 15.65 1.04
CA GLN A 356 -14.26 15.36 0.37
C GLN A 356 -15.42 15.13 1.35
N PHE A 357 -15.10 14.72 2.58
CA PHE A 357 -16.06 14.60 3.68
C PHE A 357 -16.29 15.89 4.43
N ASP A 358 -15.46 16.92 4.23
CA ASP A 358 -15.62 18.21 4.88
C ASP A 358 -16.79 18.98 4.26
N HIS A 359 -17.86 19.13 5.01
CA HIS A 359 -19.07 19.87 4.61
C HIS A 359 -19.14 21.25 5.24
N VAL A 360 -18.15 21.60 6.08
CA VAL A 360 -18.05 22.85 6.82
C VAL A 360 -16.62 23.37 6.74
N GLU A 361 -16.39 24.53 6.15
CA GLU A 361 -15.07 25.15 6.08
C GLU A 361 -14.44 25.33 7.46
N GLY A 362 -13.14 24.96 7.60
CA GLY A 362 -12.37 25.14 8.83
C GLY A 362 -12.36 23.92 9.77
N VAL A 363 -13.03 22.81 9.43
CA VAL A 363 -12.96 21.56 10.23
C VAL A 363 -11.66 20.82 10.00
N VAL A 364 -11.12 20.82 8.79
CA VAL A 364 -9.90 20.12 8.40
C VAL A 364 -8.78 21.11 8.09
N GLN A 365 -7.62 20.97 8.74
CA GLN A 365 -6.43 21.76 8.46
C GLN A 365 -5.27 20.86 8.05
N LYS A 366 -4.68 21.14 6.89
CA LYS A 366 -3.49 20.48 6.38
C LYS A 366 -2.24 21.23 6.82
N ILE A 367 -1.23 20.49 7.28
CA ILE A 367 0.04 21.03 7.70
C ILE A 367 1.08 20.80 6.58
N ASP A 368 1.17 21.77 5.67
CA ASP A 368 2.07 21.69 4.52
C ASP A 368 3.42 22.36 4.76
N GLU A 369 3.47 23.41 5.55
CA GLU A 369 4.65 24.25 5.75
C GLU A 369 5.60 23.68 6.81
N ASP A 370 5.55 24.18 8.02
CA ASP A 370 6.51 23.87 9.07
C ASP A 370 5.87 23.33 10.36
N SER A 371 6.72 23.11 11.36
CA SER A 371 6.28 22.64 12.68
C SER A 371 5.53 23.69 13.48
N ARG A 372 5.63 24.98 13.13
CA ARG A 372 4.89 26.06 13.80
C ARG A 372 3.41 26.01 13.43
N GLN A 373 3.11 25.80 12.13
CA GLN A 373 1.74 25.61 11.65
C GLN A 373 1.04 24.44 12.40
N LEU A 374 1.77 23.34 12.65
CA LEU A 374 1.25 22.21 13.42
C LEU A 374 0.98 22.59 14.88
N LYS A 375 1.91 23.31 15.51
CA LYS A 375 1.74 23.80 16.88
C LYS A 375 0.51 24.71 17.01
N GLU A 376 0.36 25.70 16.13
CA GLU A 376 -0.78 26.60 16.10
C GLU A 376 -2.11 25.87 15.91
N ALA A 377 -2.15 24.85 15.03
CA ALA A 377 -3.32 24.01 14.82
C ALA A 377 -3.71 23.20 16.07
N ILE A 378 -2.73 22.68 16.80
CA ILE A 378 -2.95 21.98 18.08
C ILE A 378 -3.42 22.96 19.16
N GLU A 379 -2.79 24.14 19.29
CA GLU A 379 -3.15 25.17 20.25
C GLU A 379 -4.55 25.77 20.01
N SER A 380 -4.94 25.92 18.73
CA SER A 380 -6.28 26.41 18.34
C SER A 380 -7.36 25.34 18.44
N ALA A 381 -7.01 24.09 18.79
CA ALA A 381 -7.91 22.95 18.84
C ALA A 381 -8.67 22.71 17.52
N THR A 382 -7.96 22.81 16.40
CA THR A 382 -8.54 22.48 15.09
C THR A 382 -9.11 21.05 15.13
N PRO A 383 -10.36 20.82 14.71
CA PRO A 383 -11.01 19.52 14.90
C PRO A 383 -10.29 18.36 14.21
N ILE A 384 -9.80 18.54 12.97
CA ILE A 384 -9.04 17.53 12.24
C ILE A 384 -7.77 18.17 11.68
N ILE A 385 -6.63 17.60 12.03
CA ILE A 385 -5.30 18.05 11.61
C ILE A 385 -4.68 16.93 10.80
N ILE A 386 -4.23 17.19 9.55
CA ILE A 386 -3.53 16.22 8.72
C ILE A 386 -2.06 16.59 8.65
N THR A 387 -1.19 15.67 9.02
CA THR A 387 0.26 15.89 9.05
C THR A 387 1.04 14.64 8.63
N THR A 388 2.35 14.78 8.46
CA THR A 388 3.24 13.68 8.09
C THR A 388 3.93 13.08 9.31
N LEU A 389 4.33 11.81 9.18
CA LEU A 389 5.04 11.06 10.23
C LEU A 389 6.33 11.76 10.69
N GLN A 390 6.99 12.50 9.80
CA GLN A 390 8.21 13.27 10.10
C GLN A 390 7.99 14.39 11.14
N LYS A 391 6.76 14.91 11.23
CA LYS A 391 6.39 15.93 12.21
C LYS A 391 5.87 15.34 13.53
N PHE A 392 5.79 14.02 13.63
CA PHE A 392 5.28 13.30 14.81
C PHE A 392 5.97 13.65 16.14
N PRO A 393 7.30 13.86 16.20
CA PRO A 393 7.96 14.28 17.43
C PRO A 393 7.44 15.60 18.01
N VAL A 394 6.94 16.48 17.15
CA VAL A 394 6.34 17.76 17.56
C VAL A 394 4.99 17.53 18.22
N ILE A 395 4.17 16.60 17.69
CA ILE A 395 2.88 16.24 18.29
C ILE A 395 3.06 15.85 19.75
N TYR A 396 4.01 14.96 20.03
CA TYR A 396 4.25 14.49 21.40
C TYR A 396 4.67 15.59 22.38
N ARG A 397 5.47 16.56 21.94
CA ARG A 397 5.91 17.67 22.77
C ARG A 397 4.77 18.64 23.11
N GLU A 398 3.94 18.94 22.14
CA GLU A 398 2.86 19.94 22.28
C GLU A 398 1.63 19.36 22.99
N VAL A 399 1.31 18.07 22.78
CA VAL A 399 0.19 17.38 23.40
C VAL A 399 0.39 17.17 24.91
N ASN A 400 1.64 17.18 25.38
CA ASN A 400 1.99 16.95 26.78
C ASN A 400 1.69 18.16 27.72
N SER A 401 1.40 19.31 27.15
CA SER A 401 1.33 20.57 27.91
C SER A 401 -0.05 20.98 28.44
N GLY A 402 -1.12 20.17 28.21
CA GLY A 402 -2.49 20.58 28.49
C GLY A 402 -3.47 19.50 28.95
N LYS A 403 -4.61 19.94 29.53
CA LYS A 403 -5.76 19.08 29.88
C LYS A 403 -6.58 18.56 28.68
N ARG A 404 -6.10 18.78 27.44
CA ARG A 404 -6.82 18.41 26.21
C ARG A 404 -6.59 16.95 25.84
N ARG A 405 -7.61 16.33 25.23
CA ARG A 405 -7.59 14.93 24.78
C ARG A 405 -7.49 14.87 23.25
N TYR A 406 -6.65 13.99 22.75
CA TYR A 406 -6.35 13.87 21.32
C TYR A 406 -6.50 12.44 20.83
N ALA A 407 -6.98 12.28 19.58
CA ALA A 407 -6.94 11.05 18.84
C ALA A 407 -5.88 11.14 17.73
N VAL A 408 -5.00 10.17 17.63
CA VAL A 408 -4.00 10.07 16.55
C VAL A 408 -4.32 8.86 15.69
N ILE A 409 -4.64 9.10 14.42
CA ILE A 409 -4.88 8.05 13.43
C ILE A 409 -3.62 7.95 12.57
N VAL A 410 -3.02 6.77 12.52
CA VAL A 410 -1.80 6.50 11.74
C VAL A 410 -2.12 5.58 10.57
N ASP A 411 -1.88 6.06 9.35
CA ASP A 411 -2.01 5.24 8.14
C ASP A 411 -0.68 4.63 7.77
N GLU A 412 -0.68 3.34 7.43
CA GLU A 412 0.48 2.56 7.02
C GLU A 412 1.66 2.76 8.01
N ALA A 413 1.44 2.37 9.28
CA ALA A 413 2.39 2.53 10.38
C ALA A 413 3.79 1.88 10.17
N HIS A 414 4.08 1.39 8.97
CA HIS A 414 5.28 0.62 8.62
C HIS A 414 6.10 1.18 7.45
N SER A 415 5.92 2.45 7.08
CA SER A 415 6.52 2.96 5.84
C SER A 415 8.03 3.18 5.92
N SER A 416 8.67 2.87 4.80
CA SER A 416 10.11 3.00 4.59
C SER A 416 10.46 4.33 3.89
N GLN A 417 11.34 5.13 4.53
CA GLN A 417 12.37 6.00 3.95
C GLN A 417 12.03 7.16 2.99
N THR A 418 12.61 8.28 3.14
CA THR A 418 14.00 8.81 3.08
C THR A 418 14.03 10.23 3.62
N GLY A 419 14.88 10.49 4.63
CA GLY A 419 14.95 11.82 5.26
C GLY A 419 15.70 12.87 4.43
N ASP A 420 15.16 14.09 4.38
CA ASP A 420 15.77 15.28 3.76
C ASP A 420 17.13 15.71 4.38
N ALA A 421 17.47 15.20 5.55
CA ALA A 421 18.78 15.44 6.17
C ALA A 421 19.93 14.76 5.38
N ALA A 422 19.64 13.66 4.68
CA ALA A 422 20.59 13.01 3.76
C ALA A 422 20.78 13.79 2.46
N LYS A 423 19.75 14.55 2.02
CA LYS A 423 19.83 15.37 0.78
C LYS A 423 20.82 16.52 0.86
N LYS A 424 20.92 17.19 2.03
CA LYS A 424 21.80 18.35 2.19
C LYS A 424 23.29 18.00 2.30
N LEU A 425 23.62 16.77 2.73
CA LEU A 425 25.02 16.28 2.78
C LEU A 425 25.51 15.75 1.42
N LYS A 426 24.59 15.35 0.55
CA LYS A 426 24.89 14.74 -0.76
C LYS A 426 25.11 15.73 -1.92
N GLN A 427 24.79 17.00 -1.73
CA GLN A 427 24.96 18.04 -2.78
C GLN A 427 26.43 18.46 -3.05
N ALA A 428 27.39 17.94 -2.29
CA ALA A 428 28.77 18.46 -2.33
C ALA A 428 29.79 17.62 -3.11
N LEU A 429 29.46 16.42 -3.60
CA LEU A 429 30.47 15.56 -4.26
C LEU A 429 29.83 14.70 -5.35
N SER A 430 30.04 14.98 -6.63
CA SER A 430 29.64 14.16 -7.78
C SER A 430 30.76 13.22 -8.20
N ASP A 431 30.53 11.91 -8.16
CA ASP A 431 31.42 10.92 -8.78
C ASP A 431 30.73 9.56 -8.93
N ARG A 432 31.12 8.74 -9.92
CA ARG A 432 30.64 7.36 -10.18
C ARG A 432 30.77 6.47 -8.94
N THR A 433 31.78 6.67 -8.16
CA THR A 433 32.06 6.01 -6.87
C THR A 433 30.86 6.09 -5.91
N LYS A 434 30.06 7.18 -5.96
CA LYS A 434 28.94 7.39 -5.02
C LYS A 434 27.67 6.65 -5.36
N ALA A 435 27.34 6.50 -6.65
CA ALA A 435 26.21 5.68 -7.07
C ALA A 435 26.44 4.21 -6.69
N LEU A 436 27.70 3.79 -6.74
CA LEU A 436 28.15 2.47 -6.32
C LEU A 436 28.18 2.32 -4.79
N GLU A 437 28.55 3.38 -4.06
CA GLU A 437 28.44 3.43 -2.59
C GLU A 437 27.00 3.36 -2.11
N GLU A 438 26.09 4.03 -2.82
CA GLU A 438 24.67 3.97 -2.51
C GLU A 438 24.11 2.56 -2.72
N TYR A 439 24.48 1.86 -3.79
CA TYR A 439 24.08 0.48 -4.01
C TYR A 439 24.63 -0.47 -2.93
N ALA A 440 25.88 -0.32 -2.56
CA ALA A 440 26.48 -1.06 -1.46
C ALA A 440 25.83 -0.73 -0.10
N GLU A 441 25.43 0.52 0.12
CA GLU A 441 24.58 0.91 1.25
C GLU A 441 23.21 0.23 1.22
N LEU A 442 22.55 0.18 0.06
CA LEU A 442 21.23 -0.44 -0.11
C LEU A 442 21.27 -1.96 0.09
N GLU A 443 22.31 -2.65 -0.42
CA GLU A 443 22.51 -4.07 -0.14
C GLU A 443 22.86 -4.35 1.33
N GLY A 444 23.67 -3.52 1.95
CA GLY A 444 23.99 -3.62 3.38
C GLY A 444 22.80 -3.28 4.29
N ARG A 445 21.78 -2.56 3.77
CA ARG A 445 20.53 -2.23 4.47
C ARG A 445 19.53 -3.37 4.50
N THR A 446 19.54 -4.27 3.53
CA THR A 446 18.74 -5.50 3.55
C THR A 446 19.19 -6.48 4.64
N GLU A 447 20.41 -6.33 5.15
CA GLU A 447 20.97 -7.18 6.21
C GLU A 447 21.08 -6.48 7.59
N ALA A 448 21.15 -5.15 7.64
CA ALA A 448 21.16 -4.37 8.88
C ALA A 448 19.82 -3.63 8.99
N THR A 449 19.02 -4.01 9.97
CA THR A 449 17.78 -3.33 10.36
C THR A 449 17.94 -1.81 10.40
N GLU A 450 17.66 -1.11 9.30
CA GLU A 450 17.43 0.31 9.38
C GLU A 450 16.11 0.57 10.07
N LYS A 451 16.11 1.53 10.98
CA LYS A 451 14.90 2.05 11.59
C LYS A 451 14.07 2.71 10.49
N ASP A 452 12.95 2.10 10.15
CA ASP A 452 11.94 2.76 9.32
C ASP A 452 11.25 3.89 10.10
N GLU A 453 10.38 4.64 9.45
CA GLU A 453 9.69 5.76 10.09
C GLU A 453 8.75 5.29 11.21
N GLU A 454 8.22 4.05 11.12
CA GLU A 454 7.49 3.41 12.21
C GLU A 454 8.39 3.21 13.44
N ASP A 455 9.60 2.67 13.24
CA ASP A 455 10.56 2.51 14.34
C ASP A 455 10.92 3.85 14.97
N LYS A 456 11.02 4.92 14.20
CA LYS A 456 11.26 6.27 14.72
C LYS A 456 10.06 6.82 15.50
N MET A 457 8.84 6.61 14.98
CA MET A 457 7.60 6.95 15.66
C MET A 457 7.50 6.17 16.98
N LEU A 458 7.72 4.87 16.93
CA LEU A 458 7.71 4.00 18.09
C LEU A 458 8.78 4.40 19.11
N ASP A 459 9.96 4.84 18.66
CA ASP A 459 11.03 5.36 19.52
C ASP A 459 10.65 6.71 20.18
N GLU A 460 9.95 7.60 19.48
CA GLU A 460 9.45 8.86 20.07
C GLU A 460 8.31 8.59 21.05
N MET A 461 7.37 7.71 20.71
CA MET A 461 6.36 7.24 21.66
C MET A 461 7.04 6.64 22.90
N ALA A 462 8.09 5.83 22.68
CA ALA A 462 8.90 5.22 23.72
C ALA A 462 9.62 6.25 24.61
N ALA A 463 10.09 7.32 24.05
CA ALA A 463 10.82 8.34 24.77
C ALA A 463 9.93 9.16 25.74
N HIS A 464 8.64 9.25 25.46
CA HIS A 464 7.70 10.11 26.20
C HIS A 464 6.73 9.34 27.12
N GLY A 465 6.63 8.00 26.98
CA GLY A 465 5.74 7.19 27.80
C GLY A 465 4.28 7.18 27.34
N ARG A 466 3.43 6.45 28.07
CA ARG A 466 1.99 6.36 27.81
C ARG A 466 1.26 7.58 28.39
N HIS A 467 0.35 8.16 27.62
CA HIS A 467 -0.43 9.34 28.03
C HIS A 467 -1.91 9.01 28.05
N ASP A 468 -2.58 9.24 29.18
CA ASP A 468 -4.03 8.97 29.35
C ASP A 468 -4.92 9.91 28.52
N ASN A 469 -4.35 11.00 27.99
CA ASN A 469 -5.05 11.95 27.13
C ASN A 469 -4.87 11.71 25.63
N LEU A 470 -4.18 10.63 25.24
CA LEU A 470 -3.81 10.38 23.85
C LEU A 470 -4.21 8.94 23.42
N SER A 471 -5.12 8.85 22.47
CA SER A 471 -5.52 7.56 21.87
C SER A 471 -4.90 7.40 20.51
N PHE A 472 -4.48 6.15 20.17
CA PHE A 472 -3.92 5.79 18.87
C PHE A 472 -4.78 4.82 18.13
N PHE A 473 -4.94 5.05 16.82
CA PHE A 473 -5.67 4.21 15.88
C PHE A 473 -4.72 3.88 14.73
N ALA A 474 -4.04 2.75 14.82
CA ALA A 474 -3.04 2.33 13.84
C ALA A 474 -3.67 1.43 12.78
N PHE A 475 -3.73 1.89 11.53
CA PHE A 475 -4.19 1.12 10.36
C PHE A 475 -2.98 0.56 9.62
N THR A 476 -2.97 -0.74 9.38
CA THR A 476 -1.91 -1.41 8.61
C THR A 476 -2.41 -2.70 7.96
N ALA A 477 -1.81 -3.08 6.83
CA ALA A 477 -2.02 -4.40 6.25
C ALA A 477 -1.05 -5.44 6.81
N THR A 478 0.11 -5.00 7.32
CA THR A 478 1.24 -5.85 7.66
C THR A 478 1.85 -5.44 9.00
N PRO A 479 1.14 -5.68 10.13
CA PRO A 479 1.65 -5.32 11.45
C PRO A 479 2.90 -6.14 11.80
N LYS A 480 3.90 -5.48 12.41
CA LYS A 480 5.09 -6.13 12.95
C LYS A 480 4.85 -6.55 14.40
N ALA A 481 5.71 -7.44 14.93
CA ALA A 481 5.65 -7.88 16.32
C ALA A 481 5.56 -6.70 17.31
N ARG A 482 6.35 -5.67 17.07
CA ARG A 482 6.38 -4.46 17.89
C ARG A 482 5.09 -3.64 17.79
N THR A 483 4.52 -3.52 16.60
CA THR A 483 3.24 -2.86 16.34
C THR A 483 2.10 -3.58 17.07
N LEU A 484 2.08 -4.92 17.03
CA LEU A 484 1.14 -5.75 17.77
C LEU A 484 1.24 -5.54 19.28
N GLN A 485 2.45 -5.52 19.82
CA GLN A 485 2.64 -5.33 21.26
C GLN A 485 2.25 -3.93 21.75
N MET A 486 2.39 -2.89 20.91
CA MET A 486 2.07 -1.51 21.28
C MET A 486 0.60 -1.14 21.10
N PHE A 487 -0.01 -1.61 20.01
CA PHE A 487 -1.36 -1.21 19.61
C PHE A 487 -2.38 -2.35 19.65
N GLY A 488 -1.93 -3.60 19.69
CA GLY A 488 -2.80 -4.77 19.79
C GLY A 488 -3.46 -4.90 21.16
N SER A 489 -4.58 -5.59 21.19
CA SER A 489 -5.29 -5.94 22.41
C SER A 489 -4.75 -7.27 22.95
N LYS A 490 -4.40 -7.30 24.25
CA LYS A 490 -3.99 -8.54 24.91
C LYS A 490 -5.22 -9.38 25.21
N THR A 491 -5.23 -10.61 24.72
CA THR A 491 -6.30 -11.58 24.93
C THR A 491 -6.03 -12.43 26.18
N GLU A 492 -7.03 -13.16 26.65
CA GLU A 492 -6.94 -14.01 27.86
C GLU A 492 -5.86 -15.09 27.77
N ASP A 493 -5.53 -15.53 26.55
CA ASP A 493 -4.44 -16.48 26.26
C ASP A 493 -3.05 -15.84 26.27
N GLY A 494 -2.95 -14.54 26.63
CA GLY A 494 -1.72 -13.80 26.73
C GLY A 494 -1.18 -13.26 25.41
N ARG A 495 -1.82 -13.56 24.29
CA ARG A 495 -1.40 -13.14 22.95
C ARG A 495 -1.87 -11.73 22.65
N TYR A 496 -1.15 -11.04 21.75
CA TYR A 496 -1.56 -9.73 21.24
C TYR A 496 -2.20 -9.89 19.87
N ARG A 497 -3.43 -9.37 19.72
CA ARG A 497 -4.22 -9.43 18.48
C ARG A 497 -4.70 -8.05 18.05
N PRO A 498 -4.95 -7.85 16.74
CA PRO A 498 -5.62 -6.64 16.25
C PRO A 498 -7.02 -6.50 16.86
N PHE A 499 -7.46 -5.25 17.06
CA PHE A 499 -8.83 -4.93 17.48
C PHE A 499 -9.86 -5.30 16.41
N HIS A 500 -9.48 -5.18 15.12
CA HIS A 500 -10.35 -5.52 14.00
C HIS A 500 -9.50 -6.01 12.83
N ILE A 501 -9.99 -7.06 12.16
CA ILE A 501 -9.31 -7.69 11.03
C ILE A 501 -10.21 -7.70 9.80
N TYR A 502 -9.63 -7.36 8.64
CA TYR A 502 -10.12 -7.70 7.33
C TYR A 502 -8.94 -8.30 6.55
N SER A 503 -8.85 -9.65 6.57
CA SER A 503 -7.68 -10.38 6.14
C SER A 503 -7.46 -10.31 4.62
N MET A 504 -6.23 -10.60 4.18
CA MET A 504 -5.91 -10.74 2.75
C MET A 504 -6.70 -11.90 2.14
N ARG A 505 -6.81 -13.02 2.84
CA ARG A 505 -7.59 -14.17 2.43
C ARG A 505 -9.05 -13.79 2.16
N GLN A 506 -9.72 -13.16 3.11
CA GLN A 506 -11.12 -12.73 2.94
C GLN A 506 -11.26 -11.79 1.73
N ALA A 507 -10.37 -10.82 1.58
CA ALA A 507 -10.41 -9.86 0.48
C ALA A 507 -10.21 -10.51 -0.90
N ILE A 508 -9.36 -11.55 -1.00
CA ILE A 508 -9.15 -12.34 -2.23
C ILE A 508 -10.39 -13.21 -2.52
N GLU A 509 -10.89 -13.94 -1.52
CA GLU A 509 -12.02 -14.84 -1.69
C GLU A 509 -13.33 -14.09 -2.04
N GLU A 510 -13.48 -12.87 -1.54
CA GLU A 510 -14.57 -11.97 -1.91
C GLU A 510 -14.38 -11.33 -3.31
N GLY A 511 -13.24 -11.53 -3.97
CA GLY A 511 -12.92 -10.92 -5.26
C GLY A 511 -12.71 -9.41 -5.19
N PHE A 512 -12.43 -8.89 -3.98
CA PHE A 512 -12.20 -7.47 -3.79
C PHE A 512 -10.79 -7.04 -4.21
N ILE A 513 -9.83 -7.89 -3.96
CA ILE A 513 -8.47 -7.81 -4.47
C ILE A 513 -8.15 -9.08 -5.25
N LEU A 514 -7.22 -8.99 -6.18
CA LEU A 514 -6.72 -10.14 -6.92
C LEU A 514 -5.62 -10.85 -6.15
N ASP A 515 -5.55 -12.18 -6.30
CA ASP A 515 -4.45 -12.99 -5.79
C ASP A 515 -3.19 -12.74 -6.63
N VAL A 516 -2.23 -12.01 -6.06
CA VAL A 516 -0.97 -11.67 -6.75
C VAL A 516 0.00 -12.83 -6.85
N LEU A 517 -0.26 -13.91 -6.13
CA LEU A 517 0.56 -15.13 -6.11
C LEU A 517 0.00 -16.24 -7.00
N ALA A 518 -1.13 -15.99 -7.68
CA ALA A 518 -1.77 -16.99 -8.54
C ALA A 518 -0.91 -17.37 -9.77
N HIS A 519 -0.20 -16.39 -10.33
CA HIS A 519 0.65 -16.55 -11.52
C HIS A 519 2.03 -15.98 -11.24
N TYR A 520 2.90 -16.81 -10.67
CA TYR A 520 4.25 -16.45 -10.28
C TYR A 520 5.28 -17.26 -11.05
N MET A 521 6.16 -16.56 -11.77
CA MET A 521 7.22 -17.18 -12.57
C MET A 521 8.57 -16.71 -12.05
N THR A 522 9.50 -17.65 -11.87
CA THR A 522 10.86 -17.34 -11.44
C THR A 522 11.87 -17.68 -12.52
N TYR A 523 12.96 -16.93 -12.52
CA TYR A 523 14.14 -17.24 -13.31
C TYR A 523 15.31 -17.59 -12.39
N ARG A 524 16.05 -18.63 -12.74
CA ARG A 524 17.27 -18.98 -12.06
C ARG A 524 18.47 -18.45 -12.84
N MET A 525 19.33 -17.70 -12.13
CA MET A 525 20.53 -17.15 -12.71
C MET A 525 21.71 -18.09 -12.52
N TYR A 526 22.43 -18.36 -13.61
CA TYR A 526 23.70 -19.04 -13.61
C TYR A 526 24.75 -18.12 -14.18
N TYR A 527 25.84 -17.91 -13.47
CA TYR A 527 26.95 -17.11 -13.95
C TYR A 527 28.27 -17.61 -13.40
N ARG A 528 29.35 -17.31 -14.09
CA ARG A 528 30.70 -17.58 -13.66
C ARG A 528 31.54 -16.33 -13.81
N ILE A 529 32.30 -16.03 -12.76
CA ILE A 529 33.18 -14.89 -12.67
C ILE A 529 34.61 -15.41 -12.59
N VAL A 530 35.52 -14.78 -13.30
CA VAL A 530 36.95 -15.06 -13.29
C VAL A 530 37.73 -13.82 -12.88
N LYS A 531 38.87 -14.04 -12.27
CA LYS A 531 39.81 -12.98 -11.89
C LYS A 531 40.50 -12.43 -13.14
N ALA A 532 40.48 -11.10 -13.29
CA ALA A 532 41.09 -10.41 -14.42
C ALA A 532 42.51 -9.93 -14.17
N ILE A 533 42.96 -9.92 -12.90
CA ILE A 533 44.27 -9.41 -12.51
C ILE A 533 45.18 -10.54 -12.02
N PRO A 534 46.53 -10.44 -12.20
CA PRO A 534 47.49 -11.43 -11.70
C PRO A 534 47.52 -11.49 -10.17
N ASP A 535 47.36 -10.37 -9.48
CA ASP A 535 47.44 -10.26 -8.04
C ASP A 535 46.17 -10.83 -7.36
N ASP A 536 46.32 -11.31 -6.13
CA ASP A 536 45.22 -11.88 -5.33
C ASP A 536 45.02 -11.08 -4.03
N PRO A 537 44.40 -9.90 -4.11
CA PRO A 537 44.22 -9.03 -2.97
C PRO A 537 43.34 -9.66 -1.91
N GLU A 538 43.73 -9.56 -0.63
CA GLU A 538 42.88 -9.91 0.50
C GLU A 538 41.78 -8.85 0.69
N LEU A 539 40.53 -9.28 0.66
CA LEU A 539 39.34 -8.45 0.79
C LEU A 539 38.50 -8.89 1.99
N ASP A 540 37.82 -7.97 2.66
CA ASP A 540 36.74 -8.36 3.55
C ASP A 540 35.75 -9.24 2.78
N THR A 541 35.52 -10.46 3.26
CA THR A 541 34.78 -11.50 2.54
C THR A 541 33.38 -11.00 2.19
N SER A 542 32.71 -10.30 3.12
CA SER A 542 31.34 -9.80 2.92
C SER A 542 31.30 -8.60 1.96
N ALA A 543 32.30 -7.73 2.02
CA ALA A 543 32.46 -6.61 1.10
C ALA A 543 32.82 -7.07 -0.31
N GLY A 544 33.72 -8.07 -0.43
CA GLY A 544 34.11 -8.69 -1.71
C GLY A 544 32.93 -9.38 -2.40
N VAL A 545 32.15 -10.18 -1.66
CA VAL A 545 30.93 -10.83 -2.21
C VAL A 545 29.92 -9.78 -2.70
N ARG A 546 29.72 -8.70 -1.96
CA ARG A 546 28.82 -7.61 -2.37
C ARG A 546 29.32 -6.88 -3.61
N ALA A 547 30.61 -6.60 -3.67
CA ALA A 547 31.21 -5.92 -4.81
C ALA A 547 31.10 -6.76 -6.11
N ILE A 548 31.31 -8.07 -6.02
CA ILE A 548 31.19 -8.98 -7.15
C ILE A 548 29.72 -9.10 -7.60
N ARG A 549 28.78 -9.23 -6.67
CA ARG A 549 27.35 -9.23 -7.01
C ARG A 549 26.91 -7.93 -7.68
N ARG A 550 27.40 -6.80 -7.20
CA ARG A 550 27.14 -5.49 -7.80
C ARG A 550 27.66 -5.43 -9.23
N PHE A 551 28.90 -5.88 -9.47
CA PHE A 551 29.49 -6.00 -10.80
C PHE A 551 28.60 -6.84 -11.73
N GLU A 552 28.17 -8.03 -11.28
CA GLU A 552 27.32 -8.94 -12.06
C GLU A 552 25.96 -8.30 -12.38
N THR A 553 25.23 -7.75 -11.39
CA THR A 553 23.89 -7.21 -11.58
C THR A 553 23.87 -5.95 -12.44
N LEU A 554 24.91 -5.11 -12.41
CA LEU A 554 25.05 -3.92 -13.22
C LEU A 554 25.70 -4.18 -14.60
N HIS A 555 26.13 -5.41 -14.85
CA HIS A 555 26.78 -5.75 -16.10
C HIS A 555 25.83 -5.54 -17.30
N PRO A 556 26.24 -4.85 -18.40
CA PRO A 556 25.37 -4.55 -19.53
C PRO A 556 24.68 -5.78 -20.13
N HIS A 557 25.38 -6.91 -20.17
CA HIS A 557 24.81 -8.17 -20.68
C HIS A 557 23.64 -8.67 -19.79
N ASN A 558 23.78 -8.60 -18.47
CA ASN A 558 22.71 -8.97 -17.54
C ASN A 558 21.49 -8.07 -17.72
N ILE A 559 21.68 -6.76 -17.72
CA ILE A 559 20.59 -5.78 -17.93
C ILE A 559 19.89 -6.03 -19.27
N SER A 560 20.67 -6.26 -20.34
CA SER A 560 20.11 -6.50 -21.68
C SER A 560 19.33 -7.80 -21.78
N ALA A 561 19.85 -8.91 -21.23
CA ALA A 561 19.19 -10.21 -21.24
C ALA A 561 17.86 -10.17 -20.46
N LYS A 562 17.87 -9.62 -19.24
CA LYS A 562 16.64 -9.45 -18.46
C LYS A 562 15.62 -8.55 -19.15
N THR A 563 16.07 -7.43 -19.72
CA THR A 563 15.20 -6.52 -20.48
C THR A 563 14.55 -7.23 -21.66
N SER A 564 15.28 -8.08 -22.38
CA SER A 564 14.72 -8.83 -23.51
C SER A 564 13.60 -9.78 -23.08
N ILE A 565 13.80 -10.51 -21.97
CA ILE A 565 12.78 -11.41 -21.40
C ILE A 565 11.54 -10.61 -20.94
N MET A 566 11.74 -9.49 -20.23
CA MET A 566 10.64 -8.64 -19.76
C MET A 566 9.83 -8.06 -20.91
N LEU A 567 10.50 -7.60 -21.97
CA LEU A 567 9.86 -7.05 -23.17
C LEU A 567 9.13 -8.14 -23.96
N GLU A 568 9.72 -9.32 -24.12
CA GLU A 568 9.07 -10.43 -24.80
C GLU A 568 7.77 -10.81 -24.10
N HIS A 569 7.80 -11.00 -22.77
CA HIS A 569 6.59 -11.26 -22.00
C HIS A 569 5.58 -10.10 -22.11
N PHE A 570 6.04 -8.86 -22.05
CA PHE A 570 5.16 -7.69 -22.16
C PHE A 570 4.46 -7.66 -23.51
N LEU A 571 5.20 -7.77 -24.61
CA LEU A 571 4.70 -7.67 -25.97
C LEU A 571 3.79 -8.85 -26.36
N HIS A 572 4.10 -10.07 -25.89
CA HIS A 572 3.32 -11.26 -26.25
C HIS A 572 2.11 -11.50 -25.33
N THR A 573 2.18 -11.08 -24.09
CA THR A 573 1.15 -11.41 -23.09
C THR A 573 0.51 -10.15 -22.50
N THR A 574 1.30 -9.32 -21.78
CA THR A 574 0.74 -8.26 -20.95
C THR A 574 -0.01 -7.21 -21.75
N GLN A 575 0.54 -6.76 -22.87
CA GLN A 575 -0.07 -5.67 -23.66
C GLN A 575 -1.49 -5.98 -24.14
N HIS A 576 -1.84 -7.27 -24.29
CA HIS A 576 -3.17 -7.71 -24.76
C HIS A 576 -4.20 -7.84 -23.62
N LYS A 577 -3.73 -7.82 -22.37
CA LYS A 577 -4.61 -7.90 -21.20
C LYS A 577 -5.40 -6.60 -20.98
N ILE A 578 -6.53 -6.71 -20.29
CA ILE A 578 -7.43 -5.58 -19.96
C ILE A 578 -7.88 -4.82 -21.23
N GLY A 579 -8.10 -5.52 -22.34
CA GLY A 579 -8.48 -4.89 -23.61
C GLY A 579 -7.40 -3.95 -24.18
N GLY A 580 -6.13 -4.32 -24.06
CA GLY A 580 -4.99 -3.54 -24.55
C GLY A 580 -4.53 -2.41 -23.64
N ARG A 581 -5.10 -2.28 -22.41
CA ARG A 581 -4.79 -1.21 -21.46
C ARG A 581 -3.85 -1.63 -20.32
N ALA A 582 -3.47 -2.90 -20.26
CA ALA A 582 -2.62 -3.40 -19.19
C ALA A 582 -1.26 -2.68 -19.16
N LYS A 583 -0.76 -2.50 -17.94
CA LYS A 583 0.53 -1.84 -17.65
C LYS A 583 1.44 -2.79 -16.88
N ALA A 584 2.74 -2.53 -16.97
CA ALA A 584 3.76 -3.27 -16.24
C ALA A 584 4.62 -2.36 -15.36
N MET A 585 5.15 -2.92 -14.27
CA MET A 585 6.12 -2.27 -13.40
C MET A 585 7.38 -3.12 -13.31
N VAL A 586 8.54 -2.48 -13.38
CA VAL A 586 9.85 -3.10 -13.16
C VAL A 586 10.40 -2.61 -11.83
N VAL A 587 10.62 -3.51 -10.89
CA VAL A 587 11.17 -3.20 -9.55
C VAL A 587 12.64 -3.50 -9.55
N THR A 588 13.46 -2.47 -9.36
CA THR A 588 14.91 -2.54 -9.46
C THR A 588 15.62 -2.43 -8.10
N PRO A 589 16.84 -2.99 -7.96
CA PRO A 589 17.59 -2.94 -6.70
C PRO A 589 18.02 -1.52 -6.32
N SER A 590 18.40 -0.69 -7.28
CA SER A 590 18.92 0.65 -7.03
C SER A 590 18.52 1.65 -8.13
N ARG A 591 18.76 2.93 -7.88
CA ARG A 591 18.54 4.02 -8.85
C ARG A 591 19.39 3.85 -10.11
N LEU A 592 20.63 3.40 -9.96
CA LEU A 592 21.51 3.13 -11.10
C LEU A 592 20.97 2.02 -11.99
N HIS A 593 20.43 0.94 -11.40
CA HIS A 593 19.74 -0.09 -12.18
C HIS A 593 18.54 0.49 -12.92
N ALA A 594 17.73 1.34 -12.27
CA ALA A 594 16.57 1.95 -12.92
C ALA A 594 16.98 2.81 -14.12
N VAL A 595 18.06 3.57 -14.02
CA VAL A 595 18.63 4.36 -15.11
C VAL A 595 19.06 3.44 -16.28
N ARG A 596 19.86 2.41 -15.99
CA ARG A 596 20.35 1.48 -17.01
C ARG A 596 19.21 0.69 -17.66
N TYR A 597 18.23 0.25 -16.90
CA TYR A 597 17.05 -0.43 -17.43
C TYR A 597 16.22 0.46 -18.35
N VAL A 598 15.91 1.71 -17.99
CA VAL A 598 15.10 2.56 -18.85
C VAL A 598 15.81 2.87 -20.18
N LEU A 599 17.12 3.07 -20.15
CA LEU A 599 17.91 3.25 -21.38
C LEU A 599 17.85 2.01 -22.26
N GLU A 600 18.04 0.83 -21.67
CA GLU A 600 18.02 -0.45 -22.38
C GLU A 600 16.62 -0.83 -22.90
N PHE A 601 15.55 -0.59 -22.11
CA PHE A 601 14.16 -0.77 -22.57
C PHE A 601 13.87 0.08 -23.80
N ARG A 602 14.24 1.36 -23.78
CA ARG A 602 14.03 2.28 -24.91
C ARG A 602 14.81 1.84 -26.14
N ARG A 603 16.07 1.43 -25.95
CA ARG A 603 16.91 0.91 -27.04
C ARG A 603 16.27 -0.33 -27.69
N GLN A 604 15.90 -1.35 -26.91
CA GLN A 604 15.32 -2.58 -27.45
C GLN A 604 13.93 -2.37 -28.06
N LEU A 605 13.08 -1.50 -27.50
CA LEU A 605 11.79 -1.14 -28.09
C LEU A 605 11.96 -0.46 -29.46
N GLN A 606 12.94 0.42 -29.58
CA GLN A 606 13.26 1.07 -30.85
C GLN A 606 13.74 0.06 -31.89
N GLU A 607 14.65 -0.85 -31.53
CA GLU A 607 15.17 -1.91 -32.41
C GLU A 607 14.07 -2.85 -32.87
N LYS A 608 13.12 -3.20 -32.00
CA LYS A 608 11.98 -4.06 -32.31
C LYS A 608 10.82 -3.35 -33.04
N GLY A 609 10.93 -2.04 -33.28
CA GLY A 609 9.89 -1.26 -33.96
C GLY A 609 8.68 -0.87 -33.11
N PHE A 610 8.75 -0.98 -31.78
CA PHE A 610 7.68 -0.62 -30.83
C PHE A 610 7.91 0.76 -30.18
N SER A 611 8.38 1.72 -30.94
CA SER A 611 8.69 3.09 -30.45
C SER A 611 7.48 3.83 -29.83
N GLY A 612 6.24 3.39 -30.11
CA GLY A 612 5.02 3.92 -29.52
C GLY A 612 4.72 3.45 -28.09
N THR A 613 5.50 2.52 -27.52
CA THR A 613 5.32 2.03 -26.15
C THR A 613 6.10 2.92 -25.18
N GLY A 614 5.40 3.80 -24.45
CA GLY A 614 6.00 4.72 -23.49
C GLY A 614 6.57 4.03 -22.27
N VAL A 615 7.83 4.31 -21.93
CA VAL A 615 8.54 3.84 -20.74
C VAL A 615 8.91 5.01 -19.85
N LEU A 616 8.45 4.97 -18.59
CA LEU A 616 8.76 5.97 -17.57
C LEU A 616 9.64 5.36 -16.47
N VAL A 617 10.39 6.24 -15.78
CA VAL A 617 11.22 5.83 -14.64
C VAL A 617 10.87 6.67 -13.39
N ALA A 618 10.93 6.04 -12.22
CA ALA A 618 10.67 6.71 -10.95
C ALA A 618 11.75 6.40 -9.92
N PHE A 619 12.51 7.44 -9.55
CA PHE A 619 13.49 7.40 -8.47
C PHE A 619 13.67 8.78 -7.87
N SER A 620 14.29 8.89 -6.68
CA SER A 620 14.52 10.17 -6.02
C SER A 620 15.99 10.59 -6.12
N GLY A 621 16.24 11.89 -6.30
CA GLY A 621 17.58 12.47 -6.37
C GLY A 621 18.26 12.32 -7.73
N GLU A 622 19.60 12.35 -7.72
CA GLU A 622 20.44 12.31 -8.91
C GLU A 622 21.29 11.04 -8.93
N VAL A 623 21.64 10.58 -10.13
CA VAL A 623 22.48 9.41 -10.37
C VAL A 623 23.52 9.77 -11.40
N ASP A 624 24.80 9.55 -11.08
CA ASP A 624 25.90 9.72 -12.02
C ASP A 624 26.30 8.35 -12.59
N ASP A 625 26.28 8.22 -13.92
CA ASP A 625 26.73 7.04 -14.64
C ASP A 625 27.45 7.44 -15.94
N ASP A 626 28.64 6.92 -16.18
CA ASP A 626 29.49 7.22 -17.35
C ASP A 626 29.67 8.72 -17.65
N GLY A 627 29.89 9.52 -16.59
CA GLY A 627 30.09 10.97 -16.70
C GLY A 627 28.84 11.78 -16.98
N MET A 628 27.65 11.18 -16.99
CA MET A 628 26.37 11.86 -17.14
C MET A 628 25.57 11.81 -15.84
N THR A 629 24.95 12.94 -15.49
CA THR A 629 24.03 13.04 -14.34
C THR A 629 22.59 12.89 -14.79
N TYR A 630 21.93 11.86 -14.29
CA TYR A 630 20.54 11.50 -14.55
C TYR A 630 19.63 11.92 -13.39
N THR A 631 18.49 12.52 -13.71
CA THR A 631 17.40 12.78 -12.77
C THR A 631 16.11 12.23 -13.34
N GLU A 632 15.12 11.94 -12.48
CA GLU A 632 13.79 11.47 -12.91
C GLU A 632 13.20 12.40 -13.98
N GLU A 633 13.27 13.73 -13.77
CA GLU A 633 12.72 14.72 -14.70
C GLU A 633 13.47 14.79 -16.03
N LYS A 634 14.82 14.67 -16.02
CA LYS A 634 15.60 14.65 -17.28
C LYS A 634 15.31 13.42 -18.14
N MET A 635 15.00 12.30 -17.47
CA MET A 635 14.76 11.02 -18.14
C MET A 635 13.31 10.84 -18.63
N ASN A 636 12.33 11.51 -17.99
CA ASN A 636 10.92 11.41 -18.36
C ASN A 636 10.51 12.59 -19.24
N ARG A 637 10.20 12.26 -20.50
CA ARG A 637 9.74 13.26 -21.47
C ARG A 637 8.50 12.77 -22.21
N THR A 638 7.65 13.71 -22.62
CA THR A 638 6.52 13.45 -23.51
C THR A 638 7.01 13.18 -24.93
N ALA A 639 6.15 12.65 -25.80
CA ALA A 639 6.46 12.50 -27.21
C ALA A 639 6.82 13.84 -27.91
N ALA A 640 6.34 14.97 -27.38
CA ALA A 640 6.69 16.32 -27.81
C ALA A 640 8.03 16.84 -27.24
N GLY A 641 8.74 16.03 -26.42
CA GLY A 641 10.01 16.41 -25.80
C GLY A 641 9.89 17.22 -24.51
N GLU A 642 8.69 17.50 -24.02
CA GLU A 642 8.45 18.23 -22.77
C GLU A 642 8.80 17.37 -21.54
N THR A 643 9.40 17.99 -20.53
CA THR A 643 9.77 17.32 -19.28
C THR A 643 8.55 17.01 -18.44
N ILE A 644 8.44 15.78 -17.97
CA ILE A 644 7.40 15.34 -17.02
C ILE A 644 7.92 15.53 -15.61
N ARG A 645 7.27 16.43 -14.85
CA ARG A 645 7.62 16.69 -13.45
C ARG A 645 7.22 15.53 -12.56
N GLU A 646 7.91 15.39 -11.44
CA GLU A 646 7.61 14.37 -10.42
C GLU A 646 6.13 14.32 -10.03
N SER A 647 5.51 15.47 -9.79
CA SER A 647 4.08 15.59 -9.43
C SER A 647 3.11 15.11 -10.53
N GLN A 648 3.55 15.12 -11.79
CA GLN A 648 2.75 14.72 -12.96
C GLN A 648 2.94 13.25 -13.36
N LEU A 649 3.99 12.59 -12.83
CA LEU A 649 4.41 11.26 -13.29
C LEU A 649 3.30 10.22 -13.14
N ARG A 650 2.60 10.22 -12.01
CA ARG A 650 1.48 9.29 -11.73
C ARG A 650 0.34 9.45 -12.73
N GLU A 651 -0.06 10.69 -13.00
CA GLU A 651 -1.12 11.00 -13.96
C GLU A 651 -0.69 10.68 -15.39
N THR A 652 0.56 10.98 -15.72
CA THR A 652 1.12 10.65 -17.03
C THR A 652 1.17 9.15 -17.24
N PHE A 653 1.58 8.38 -16.24
CA PHE A 653 1.55 6.91 -16.34
C PHE A 653 0.12 6.36 -16.47
N ALA A 654 -0.91 7.07 -16.01
CA ALA A 654 -2.29 6.63 -16.19
C ALA A 654 -2.76 6.69 -17.67
N LYS A 655 -2.14 7.51 -18.51
CA LYS A 655 -2.46 7.62 -19.94
C LYS A 655 -2.12 6.32 -20.69
N ASP A 656 -2.84 6.04 -21.78
CA ASP A 656 -2.69 4.79 -22.52
C ASP A 656 -1.36 4.66 -23.29
N GLU A 657 -0.70 5.76 -23.62
CA GLU A 657 0.60 5.76 -24.30
C GLU A 657 1.75 5.21 -23.44
N TYR A 658 1.66 5.34 -22.12
CA TYR A 658 2.68 4.85 -21.18
C TYR A 658 2.30 3.50 -20.61
N LYS A 659 3.10 2.48 -20.89
CA LYS A 659 2.80 1.09 -20.55
C LYS A 659 3.71 0.48 -19.49
N ILE A 660 4.94 0.95 -19.39
CA ILE A 660 5.97 0.37 -18.51
C ILE A 660 6.50 1.47 -17.57
N LEU A 661 6.54 1.18 -16.27
CA LEU A 661 7.11 2.02 -15.22
C LEU A 661 8.25 1.30 -14.51
N ILE A 662 9.46 1.85 -14.58
CA ILE A 662 10.64 1.31 -13.92
C ILE A 662 10.86 2.07 -12.62
N VAL A 663 10.98 1.36 -11.49
CA VAL A 663 11.02 1.99 -10.16
C VAL A 663 12.21 1.52 -9.34
N ALA A 664 12.84 2.48 -8.65
CA ALA A 664 13.81 2.20 -7.61
C ALA A 664 13.31 2.79 -6.28
N GLU A 665 12.81 1.95 -5.38
CA GLU A 665 12.22 2.27 -4.07
C GLU A 665 10.95 3.16 -4.12
N LYS A 666 10.91 4.14 -5.00
CA LYS A 666 9.76 5.00 -5.23
C LYS A 666 8.61 4.18 -5.82
N TYR A 667 7.38 4.40 -5.35
CA TYR A 667 6.16 3.71 -5.77
C TYR A 667 6.06 2.21 -5.43
N GLN A 668 7.03 1.61 -4.77
CA GLN A 668 6.89 0.27 -4.20
C GLN A 668 5.85 0.25 -3.07
N THR A 669 5.65 1.39 -2.41
CA THR A 669 4.58 1.61 -1.43
C THR A 669 3.69 2.78 -1.88
N GLY A 670 2.39 2.73 -1.56
CA GLY A 670 1.45 3.84 -1.75
C GLY A 670 1.12 4.24 -3.20
N PHE A 671 1.50 3.46 -4.19
CA PHE A 671 1.15 3.68 -5.60
C PHE A 671 -0.14 2.92 -5.95
N ASP A 672 -1.12 3.63 -6.48
CA ASP A 672 -2.40 3.06 -6.91
C ASP A 672 -2.60 3.23 -8.42
N GLN A 673 -2.52 2.11 -9.15
CA GLN A 673 -2.77 2.02 -10.59
C GLN A 673 -3.55 0.74 -10.88
N PRO A 674 -4.89 0.81 -11.02
CA PRO A 674 -5.72 -0.37 -11.21
C PRO A 674 -5.38 -1.19 -12.47
N LEU A 675 -4.86 -0.55 -13.52
CA LEU A 675 -4.47 -1.21 -14.78
C LEU A 675 -3.10 -1.92 -14.69
N LEU A 676 -2.40 -1.81 -13.57
CA LEU A 676 -1.13 -2.50 -13.35
C LEU A 676 -1.39 -4.02 -13.25
N HIS A 677 -0.97 -4.76 -14.27
CA HIS A 677 -1.23 -6.20 -14.43
C HIS A 677 0.01 -7.04 -14.14
N THR A 678 1.17 -6.61 -14.62
CA THR A 678 2.41 -7.39 -14.57
C THR A 678 3.47 -6.67 -13.74
N MET A 679 4.19 -7.41 -12.91
CA MET A 679 5.38 -6.91 -12.20
C MET A 679 6.60 -7.76 -12.54
N PHE A 680 7.65 -7.10 -12.95
CA PHE A 680 8.99 -7.67 -13.16
C PHE A 680 9.85 -7.31 -11.95
N VAL A 681 10.36 -8.34 -11.25
CA VAL A 681 11.08 -8.14 -9.99
C VAL A 681 12.56 -8.50 -10.19
N ASP A 682 13.41 -7.50 -10.09
CA ASP A 682 14.87 -7.69 -10.08
C ASP A 682 15.47 -7.17 -8.76
N LYS A 683 14.79 -7.44 -7.66
CA LYS A 683 15.19 -7.01 -6.31
C LYS A 683 14.89 -8.09 -5.29
N LYS A 684 15.78 -8.29 -4.32
CA LYS A 684 15.46 -9.14 -3.19
C LYS A 684 14.33 -8.52 -2.38
N LEU A 685 13.24 -9.26 -2.28
CA LEU A 685 12.07 -8.91 -1.49
C LEU A 685 11.99 -9.83 -0.28
N SER A 686 11.79 -9.26 0.90
CA SER A 686 11.63 -10.02 2.14
C SER A 686 10.55 -9.41 3.01
N ASP A 687 9.92 -10.22 3.84
CA ASP A 687 8.96 -9.82 4.86
C ASP A 687 7.89 -8.81 4.35
N VAL A 688 7.64 -7.78 5.12
CA VAL A 688 6.68 -6.71 4.80
C VAL A 688 6.89 -6.10 3.41
N LYS A 689 8.16 -5.95 2.96
CA LYS A 689 8.47 -5.33 1.66
C LYS A 689 7.96 -6.16 0.48
N ALA A 690 7.99 -7.50 0.59
CA ALA A 690 7.43 -8.38 -0.44
C ALA A 690 5.92 -8.16 -0.58
N VAL A 691 5.19 -8.20 0.54
CA VAL A 691 3.75 -8.00 0.55
C VAL A 691 3.38 -6.63 0.01
N GLN A 692 4.06 -5.57 0.45
CA GLN A 692 3.77 -4.20 0.03
C GLN A 692 4.02 -3.96 -1.45
N THR A 693 5.13 -4.49 -1.97
CA THR A 693 5.50 -4.32 -3.37
C THR A 693 4.54 -5.07 -4.29
N LEU A 694 4.34 -6.37 -4.05
CA LEU A 694 3.51 -7.21 -4.91
C LEU A 694 2.02 -6.85 -4.82
N SER A 695 1.54 -6.39 -3.66
CA SER A 695 0.15 -5.93 -3.50
C SER A 695 -0.20 -4.69 -4.33
N ARG A 696 0.75 -4.07 -5.05
CA ARG A 696 0.41 -3.03 -6.05
C ARG A 696 -0.36 -3.61 -7.24
N LEU A 697 -0.21 -4.90 -7.50
CA LEU A 697 -0.95 -5.61 -8.56
C LEU A 697 -2.39 -5.96 -8.17
N ASN A 698 -2.72 -6.05 -6.89
CA ASN A 698 -3.96 -6.65 -6.40
C ASN A 698 -5.23 -5.84 -6.67
N ARG A 699 -5.11 -4.62 -7.20
CA ARG A 699 -6.25 -3.76 -7.51
C ARG A 699 -7.12 -4.35 -8.61
N THR A 700 -8.41 -4.40 -8.37
CA THR A 700 -9.39 -4.79 -9.38
C THR A 700 -9.67 -3.65 -10.35
N ALA A 701 -9.86 -3.99 -11.61
CA ALA A 701 -10.28 -3.07 -12.66
C ALA A 701 -11.16 -3.84 -13.65
N ARG A 702 -11.98 -3.11 -14.39
CA ARG A 702 -12.84 -3.73 -15.40
C ARG A 702 -12.00 -4.44 -16.48
N GLY A 703 -12.26 -5.73 -16.66
CA GLY A 703 -11.53 -6.59 -17.61
C GLY A 703 -10.19 -7.11 -17.08
N LYS A 704 -9.84 -6.80 -15.82
CA LYS A 704 -8.68 -7.36 -15.13
C LYS A 704 -9.14 -8.56 -14.29
N VAL A 705 -8.81 -9.74 -14.74
CA VAL A 705 -9.20 -11.02 -14.12
C VAL A 705 -8.05 -11.70 -13.41
N ASP A 706 -6.81 -11.33 -13.75
CA ASP A 706 -5.58 -11.94 -13.25
C ASP A 706 -4.47 -10.89 -13.06
N THR A 707 -3.37 -11.33 -12.48
CA THR A 707 -2.11 -10.59 -12.34
C THR A 707 -0.96 -11.54 -12.66
N PHE A 708 0.21 -11.00 -12.98
CA PHE A 708 1.38 -11.80 -13.29
C PHE A 708 2.65 -11.22 -12.65
N VAL A 709 3.45 -12.09 -12.05
CA VAL A 709 4.77 -11.72 -11.50
C VAL A 709 5.85 -12.56 -12.16
N LEU A 710 6.91 -11.88 -12.64
CA LEU A 710 8.12 -12.51 -13.14
C LEU A 710 9.29 -12.03 -12.28
N ASP A 711 9.95 -12.96 -11.61
CA ASP A 711 10.98 -12.68 -10.61
C ASP A 711 12.34 -13.29 -10.99
N PHE A 712 13.39 -12.46 -10.96
CA PHE A 712 14.75 -12.88 -11.27
C PHE A 712 15.59 -13.17 -10.02
N VAL A 713 15.10 -12.85 -8.82
CA VAL A 713 15.95 -12.83 -7.61
C VAL A 713 15.40 -13.69 -6.49
N ASN A 714 14.07 -13.72 -6.31
CA ASN A 714 13.44 -14.41 -5.20
C ASN A 714 12.95 -15.79 -5.61
N THR A 715 12.98 -16.74 -4.69
CA THR A 715 12.32 -18.04 -4.87
C THR A 715 10.87 -17.97 -4.44
N ALA A 716 10.02 -18.88 -4.96
CA ALA A 716 8.64 -18.99 -4.51
C ALA A 716 8.51 -19.21 -3.00
N GLU A 717 9.46 -19.96 -2.41
CA GLU A 717 9.50 -20.21 -0.97
C GLU A 717 9.84 -18.95 -0.16
N ASP A 718 10.76 -18.10 -0.64
CA ASP A 718 11.03 -16.80 -0.01
C ASP A 718 9.78 -15.92 0.06
N ILE A 719 9.03 -15.88 -1.04
CA ILE A 719 7.80 -15.09 -1.15
C ILE A 719 6.69 -15.69 -0.31
N ARG A 720 6.53 -17.02 -0.32
CA ARG A 720 5.58 -17.72 0.53
C ARG A 720 5.80 -17.36 2.00
N LYS A 721 7.04 -17.49 2.50
CA LYS A 721 7.42 -17.14 3.88
C LYS A 721 7.16 -15.67 4.22
N ALA A 722 7.33 -14.78 3.24
CA ALA A 722 7.07 -13.35 3.44
C ALA A 722 5.56 -13.02 3.52
N PHE A 723 4.70 -13.76 2.82
CA PHE A 723 3.25 -13.50 2.79
C PHE A 723 2.48 -14.23 3.88
N GLU A 724 2.91 -15.44 4.27
CA GLU A 724 2.21 -16.30 5.23
C GLU A 724 1.76 -15.57 6.51
N PRO A 725 2.62 -14.77 7.19
CA PRO A 725 2.25 -14.08 8.43
C PRO A 725 1.13 -13.06 8.29
N TYR A 726 0.84 -12.60 7.05
CA TYR A 726 -0.12 -11.52 6.76
C TYR A 726 -1.36 -12.00 5.99
N TYR A 727 -1.42 -13.29 5.68
CA TYR A 727 -2.50 -13.84 4.87
C TYR A 727 -3.82 -13.86 5.62
N GLU A 728 -3.80 -14.26 6.89
CA GLU A 728 -4.96 -14.24 7.78
C GLU A 728 -4.77 -13.25 8.93
N GLU A 729 -4.31 -13.70 10.07
CA GLU A 729 -4.11 -12.90 11.27
C GLU A 729 -2.65 -12.90 11.67
N THR A 730 -2.16 -11.73 12.03
CA THR A 730 -0.83 -11.59 12.62
C THR A 730 -0.95 -11.57 14.14
N VAL A 731 -0.31 -12.50 14.82
CA VAL A 731 -0.36 -12.68 16.29
C VAL A 731 1.03 -12.61 16.87
N LEU A 732 1.19 -12.00 18.04
CA LEU A 732 2.41 -12.08 18.86
C LEU A 732 2.19 -13.09 19.98
N GLU A 733 2.99 -14.17 19.99
CA GLU A 733 2.81 -15.31 20.92
C GLU A 733 3.39 -15.06 22.30
N GLU A 734 4.51 -14.31 22.39
CA GLU A 734 5.24 -14.07 23.63
C GLU A 734 5.59 -12.60 23.78
N GLU A 735 5.60 -12.11 25.03
CA GLU A 735 6.05 -10.76 25.35
C GLU A 735 7.57 -10.67 25.34
N THR A 736 8.11 -9.50 25.01
CA THR A 736 9.53 -9.21 25.19
C THR A 736 9.87 -9.17 26.69
N ASP A 737 10.82 -9.99 27.13
CA ASP A 737 11.30 -9.98 28.52
C ASP A 737 11.95 -8.61 28.85
N PRO A 738 11.40 -7.87 29.82
CA PRO A 738 11.98 -6.57 30.21
C PRO A 738 13.39 -6.70 30.79
N ASN A 739 13.78 -7.85 31.32
CA ASN A 739 15.07 -8.06 31.98
C ASN A 739 16.25 -8.02 30.99
N VAL A 740 16.01 -8.22 29.71
CA VAL A 740 17.02 -8.14 28.66
C VAL A 740 17.79 -6.81 28.67
N ILE A 741 17.17 -5.70 29.15
CA ILE A 741 17.88 -4.40 29.27
C ILE A 741 18.99 -4.44 30.32
N TYR A 742 18.80 -5.17 31.42
CA TYR A 742 19.82 -5.29 32.48
C TYR A 742 20.98 -6.18 32.01
N ASP A 743 20.69 -7.26 31.28
CA ASP A 743 21.72 -8.13 30.72
C ASP A 743 22.60 -7.38 29.70
N LEU A 744 21.98 -6.57 28.84
CA LEU A 744 22.70 -5.73 27.88
C LEU A 744 23.52 -4.65 28.57
N LYS A 745 22.99 -4.02 29.63
CA LYS A 745 23.73 -3.05 30.44
C LYS A 745 24.94 -3.71 31.08
N ASN A 746 24.78 -4.89 31.70
CA ASN A 746 25.88 -5.66 32.28
C ASN A 746 26.93 -6.02 31.23
N THR A 747 26.52 -6.45 30.04
CA THR A 747 27.45 -6.74 28.92
C THR A 747 28.26 -5.50 28.53
N LEU A 748 27.63 -4.33 28.47
CA LEU A 748 28.30 -3.06 28.15
C LEU A 748 29.27 -2.63 29.27
N GLU A 749 28.93 -2.87 30.54
CA GLU A 749 29.77 -2.54 31.69
C GLU A 749 31.06 -3.38 31.72
N HIS A 750 31.10 -4.59 31.14
CA HIS A 750 32.29 -5.41 31.01
C HIS A 750 33.44 -4.73 30.24
N TYR A 751 33.13 -3.82 29.32
CA TYR A 751 34.13 -3.04 28.59
C TYR A 751 34.81 -1.96 29.43
N ARG A 752 34.26 -1.63 30.62
CA ARG A 752 34.83 -0.65 31.59
C ARG A 752 35.09 0.73 30.99
N LEU A 753 34.27 1.19 30.04
CA LEU A 753 34.47 2.46 29.35
C LEU A 753 34.08 3.67 30.21
N TRP A 754 33.21 3.51 31.20
CA TRP A 754 32.76 4.56 32.13
C TRP A 754 32.76 4.08 33.57
N GLN A 755 32.67 5.04 34.47
CA GLN A 755 32.42 4.82 35.88
C GLN A 755 31.00 5.28 36.24
N LYS A 756 30.44 4.73 37.32
CA LYS A 756 29.10 5.17 37.79
C LYS A 756 29.03 6.68 38.01
N THR A 757 30.12 7.30 38.52
CA THR A 757 30.25 8.74 38.72
C THR A 757 30.14 9.54 37.43
N ASP A 758 30.51 9.01 36.28
CA ASP A 758 30.38 9.68 34.98
C ASP A 758 28.90 9.73 34.55
N ILE A 759 28.17 8.63 34.77
CA ILE A 759 26.73 8.53 34.51
C ILE A 759 25.95 9.46 35.45
N ASP A 760 26.29 9.47 36.74
CA ASP A 760 25.62 10.30 37.76
C ASP A 760 25.82 11.79 37.46
N ARG A 761 27.04 12.22 37.08
CA ARG A 761 27.34 13.59 36.66
C ARG A 761 26.56 13.97 35.38
N PHE A 762 26.56 13.09 34.40
CA PHE A 762 25.79 13.30 33.19
C PHE A 762 24.31 13.49 33.50
N ALA A 763 23.74 12.59 34.31
CA ALA A 763 22.35 12.63 34.72
C ALA A 763 21.97 13.90 35.48
N ALA A 764 22.80 14.31 36.44
CA ALA A 764 22.60 15.53 37.19
C ALA A 764 22.59 16.77 36.28
N LEU A 765 23.48 16.84 35.31
CA LEU A 765 23.51 17.91 34.32
C LEU A 765 22.31 17.81 33.35
N PHE A 766 21.99 16.64 32.89
CA PHE A 766 20.90 16.43 31.90
C PHE A 766 19.52 16.79 32.45
N TRP A 767 19.25 16.52 33.71
CA TRP A 767 17.96 16.85 34.36
C TRP A 767 17.94 18.19 35.11
N SER A 768 19.04 18.95 35.12
CA SER A 768 19.01 20.32 35.65
C SER A 768 18.17 21.20 34.69
N THR A 769 17.27 22.02 35.26
CA THR A 769 16.30 22.84 34.52
C THR A 769 16.91 23.98 33.68
N SER A 770 18.23 24.08 33.62
CA SER A 770 18.98 25.18 32.99
C SER A 770 19.57 24.84 31.60
N ILE A 771 19.34 23.65 31.04
CA ILE A 771 19.92 23.25 29.75
C ILE A 771 19.17 23.90 28.59
N GLN A 772 19.43 25.16 28.30
CA GLN A 772 18.98 25.84 27.09
C GLN A 772 20.06 26.63 26.36
N GLN A 773 21.32 26.59 26.79
CA GLN A 773 22.40 27.36 26.20
C GLN A 773 23.53 26.47 25.64
N ALA A 774 24.18 26.91 24.57
CA ALA A 774 25.24 26.17 23.88
C ALA A 774 26.41 25.76 24.81
N GLY A 775 26.65 26.51 25.92
CA GLY A 775 27.66 26.16 26.90
C GLY A 775 27.38 24.93 27.77
N ASP A 776 26.11 24.55 27.91
CA ASP A 776 25.74 23.39 28.73
C ASP A 776 25.91 22.08 27.98
N MET A 777 25.79 22.11 26.64
CA MET A 777 26.12 20.95 25.78
C MET A 777 27.60 20.59 25.91
N GLY A 778 28.50 21.57 26.01
CA GLY A 778 29.94 21.33 26.26
C GLY A 778 30.21 20.63 27.60
N LYS A 779 29.47 20.92 28.64
CA LYS A 779 29.57 20.26 29.95
C LYS A 779 29.09 18.82 29.90
N LEU A 780 27.98 18.54 29.18
CA LEU A 780 27.48 17.19 28.95
C LEU A 780 28.49 16.36 28.14
N MET A 781 29.09 16.94 27.11
CA MET A 781 30.09 16.30 26.28
C MET A 781 31.37 15.96 27.10
N ALA A 782 31.76 16.80 28.02
CA ALA A 782 32.89 16.55 28.90
C ALA A 782 32.70 15.31 29.78
N THR A 783 31.47 14.97 30.17
CA THR A 783 31.18 13.76 30.97
C THR A 783 31.27 12.48 30.14
N LEU A 784 31.14 12.55 28.80
CA LEU A 784 31.21 11.43 27.87
C LEU A 784 32.66 11.17 27.37
N ARG A 785 33.52 12.20 27.48
CA ARG A 785 34.90 12.12 26.98
C ARG A 785 35.72 10.94 27.52
N PRO A 786 35.70 10.64 28.85
CA PRO A 786 36.44 9.49 29.36
C PRO A 786 36.05 8.14 28.73
N ALA A 787 34.75 8.01 28.37
CA ALA A 787 34.28 6.80 27.70
C ALA A 787 34.73 6.72 26.22
N LEU A 788 34.80 7.85 25.52
CA LEU A 788 35.32 7.93 24.16
C LEU A 788 36.83 7.63 24.12
N ASP A 789 37.61 8.25 25.02
CA ASP A 789 39.06 8.03 25.09
C ASP A 789 39.41 6.56 25.39
N ARG A 790 38.63 5.87 26.24
CA ARG A 790 38.80 4.43 26.51
C ARG A 790 38.28 3.57 25.35
N PHE A 791 37.21 3.97 24.67
CA PHE A 791 36.72 3.27 23.50
C PHE A 791 37.77 3.21 22.39
N ASP A 792 38.55 4.28 22.20
CA ASP A 792 39.61 4.32 21.19
C ASP A 792 40.73 3.31 21.47
N THR A 793 40.90 2.88 22.72
CA THR A 793 41.93 1.85 23.11
C THR A 793 41.47 0.41 22.90
N LEU A 794 40.19 0.16 22.62
CA LEU A 794 39.70 -1.19 22.33
C LEU A 794 40.23 -1.72 21.00
N GLN A 795 40.29 -3.05 20.87
CA GLN A 795 40.54 -3.69 19.59
C GLN A 795 39.37 -3.48 18.63
N ASP A 796 39.59 -3.53 17.33
CA ASP A 796 38.55 -3.21 16.33
C ASP A 796 37.34 -4.13 16.43
N ASP A 797 37.51 -5.42 16.70
CA ASP A 797 36.43 -6.37 16.92
C ASP A 797 35.61 -6.06 18.18
N GLU A 798 36.29 -5.58 19.24
CA GLU A 798 35.63 -5.15 20.48
C GLU A 798 34.85 -3.85 20.25
N LYS A 799 35.36 -2.91 19.43
CA LYS A 799 34.67 -1.66 19.06
C LYS A 799 33.38 -1.96 18.34
N ASP A 800 33.40 -2.88 17.37
CA ASP A 800 32.22 -3.24 16.59
C ASP A 800 31.17 -3.94 17.46
N LEU A 801 31.60 -4.87 18.32
CA LEU A 801 30.70 -5.58 19.23
C LEU A 801 30.10 -4.63 20.26
N PHE A 802 30.89 -3.70 20.80
CA PHE A 802 30.42 -2.66 21.71
C PHE A 802 29.37 -1.76 21.05
N LYS A 803 29.65 -1.23 19.84
CA LYS A 803 28.73 -0.37 19.11
C LYS A 803 27.40 -1.07 18.85
N SER A 804 27.47 -2.34 18.41
CA SER A 804 26.26 -3.14 18.13
C SER A 804 25.44 -3.41 19.39
N THR A 805 26.11 -3.74 20.51
CA THR A 805 25.48 -3.96 21.82
C THR A 805 24.85 -2.69 22.36
N LEU A 806 25.53 -1.54 22.25
CA LEU A 806 25.03 -0.24 22.69
C LEU A 806 23.79 0.21 21.88
N ALA A 807 23.83 0.00 20.58
CA ALA A 807 22.68 0.27 19.70
C ALA A 807 21.49 -0.64 20.05
N ARG A 808 21.76 -1.92 20.35
CA ARG A 808 20.76 -2.89 20.80
C ARG A 808 20.15 -2.50 22.14
N PHE A 809 20.97 -2.10 23.14
CA PHE A 809 20.49 -1.61 24.42
C PHE A 809 19.55 -0.41 24.26
N ASN A 810 19.98 0.60 23.51
CA ASN A 810 19.16 1.80 23.27
C ASN A 810 17.81 1.47 22.63
N ARG A 811 17.78 0.54 21.69
CA ARG A 811 16.56 0.11 20.99
C ARG A 811 15.62 -0.66 21.92
N ILE A 812 16.13 -1.66 22.66
CA ILE A 812 15.32 -2.50 23.54
C ILE A 812 14.83 -1.69 24.74
N TYR A 813 15.69 -0.85 25.32
CA TYR A 813 15.28 0.05 26.40
C TYR A 813 14.11 0.95 25.96
N ALA A 814 14.21 1.59 24.80
CA ALA A 814 13.15 2.40 24.24
C ALA A 814 11.84 1.64 24.09
N PHE A 815 11.89 0.38 23.70
CA PHE A 815 10.73 -0.49 23.55
C PHE A 815 10.15 -0.94 24.92
N VAL A 816 10.99 -1.43 25.83
CA VAL A 816 10.56 -1.94 27.15
C VAL A 816 9.85 -0.85 27.96
N THR A 817 10.32 0.41 27.92
CA THR A 817 9.67 1.53 28.61
C THR A 817 8.26 1.86 28.13
N GLN A 818 7.83 1.30 27.01
CA GLN A 818 6.46 1.43 26.48
C GLN A 818 5.52 0.34 27.00
N ILE A 819 6.05 -0.87 27.13
CA ILE A 819 5.23 -2.02 27.52
C ILE A 819 5.13 -2.18 29.04
N CYS A 820 6.12 -1.66 29.79
CA CYS A 820 6.10 -1.71 31.24
C CYS A 820 6.64 -0.41 31.87
N ARG A 821 6.16 -0.11 33.08
CA ARG A 821 6.69 1.01 33.90
C ARG A 821 7.95 0.53 34.61
N LEU A 822 9.09 1.11 34.23
CA LEU A 822 10.35 0.88 34.93
C LEU A 822 10.52 1.97 36.03
N PHE A 823 10.76 1.54 37.25
CA PHE A 823 10.99 2.45 38.39
C PHE A 823 12.46 2.54 38.82
N ASP A 824 13.38 2.13 37.94
CA ASP A 824 14.81 2.11 38.18
C ASP A 824 15.49 3.39 37.66
N ARG A 825 15.89 4.27 38.59
CA ARG A 825 16.53 5.54 38.27
C ARG A 825 17.89 5.34 37.58
N ASP A 826 18.64 4.31 37.97
CA ASP A 826 19.99 4.05 37.42
C ASP A 826 19.91 3.61 35.95
N ILE A 827 18.93 2.79 35.57
CA ILE A 827 18.75 2.38 34.20
C ILE A 827 18.29 3.53 33.31
N HIS A 828 17.45 4.45 33.85
CA HIS A 828 17.05 5.66 33.15
C HIS A 828 18.23 6.62 32.92
N ALA A 829 19.08 6.83 33.94
CA ALA A 829 20.31 7.61 33.81
C ALA A 829 21.25 7.03 32.77
N PHE A 830 21.47 5.71 32.86
CA PHE A 830 22.34 5.00 31.91
C PHE A 830 21.78 5.07 30.47
N SER A 831 20.49 4.95 30.27
CA SER A 831 19.91 5.02 28.93
C SER A 831 20.15 6.37 28.25
N ARG A 832 20.06 7.46 29.00
CA ARG A 832 20.35 8.80 28.46
C ARG A 832 21.86 8.95 28.15
N TYR A 833 22.72 8.49 29.03
CA TYR A 833 24.16 8.47 28.80
C TYR A 833 24.52 7.61 27.55
N ALA A 834 23.99 6.41 27.44
CA ALA A 834 24.22 5.48 26.35
C ALA A 834 23.76 6.04 24.99
N ARG A 835 22.60 6.77 24.99
CA ARG A 835 22.07 7.40 23.76
C ARG A 835 22.97 8.52 23.25
N PHE A 836 23.54 9.34 24.14
CA PHE A 836 24.50 10.39 23.78
C PHE A 836 25.84 9.79 23.34
N LEU A 837 26.34 8.81 24.08
CA LEU A 837 27.56 8.11 23.71
C LEU A 837 27.49 7.49 22.31
N ALA A 838 26.41 6.80 21.99
CA ALA A 838 26.21 6.19 20.66
C ALA A 838 26.24 7.20 19.48
N ARG A 839 25.90 8.47 19.73
CA ARG A 839 25.96 9.53 18.70
C ARG A 839 27.38 10.06 18.45
N LEU A 840 28.28 9.91 19.46
CA LEU A 840 29.62 10.44 19.44
C LEU A 840 30.63 9.40 18.97
N LEU A 841 30.31 8.10 19.05
CA LEU A 841 31.20 7.05 18.57
C LEU A 841 31.45 7.21 17.07
N PRO A 842 32.69 6.93 16.59
CA PRO A 842 33.01 6.99 15.18
C PRO A 842 32.07 6.11 14.37
N LYS A 843 31.51 6.66 13.32
CA LYS A 843 30.74 5.86 12.34
C LYS A 843 31.74 5.08 11.51
N ASP A 844 31.51 3.78 11.36
CA ASP A 844 32.32 2.97 10.48
C ASP A 844 32.24 3.51 9.06
N GLY A 845 33.34 4.06 8.56
CA GLY A 845 33.52 4.30 7.13
C GLY A 845 33.56 2.94 6.47
N ARG A 846 32.46 2.52 5.85
CA ARG A 846 32.45 1.30 5.04
C ARG A 846 33.39 1.53 3.86
N ALA A 847 34.54 0.88 3.86
CA ALA A 847 35.41 0.87 2.72
C ALA A 847 34.67 0.21 1.54
N THR A 848 34.38 0.98 0.52
CA THR A 848 33.88 0.47 -0.76
C THR A 848 35.02 -0.28 -1.44
N VAL A 849 34.83 -1.58 -1.66
CA VAL A 849 35.74 -2.38 -2.43
C VAL A 849 35.32 -2.29 -3.90
N ASP A 850 36.19 -1.72 -4.75
CA ASP A 850 36.00 -1.73 -6.19
C ASP A 850 36.66 -2.96 -6.82
N VAL A 851 35.86 -3.73 -7.55
CA VAL A 851 36.30 -4.95 -8.24
C VAL A 851 36.07 -4.89 -9.76
N ASP A 852 35.58 -3.78 -10.29
CA ASP A 852 35.16 -3.67 -11.69
C ASP A 852 36.29 -4.02 -12.66
N ASP A 853 37.53 -3.57 -12.39
CA ASP A 853 38.71 -3.91 -13.20
C ASP A 853 39.42 -5.22 -12.78
N LYS A 854 38.94 -5.92 -11.74
CA LYS A 854 39.57 -7.06 -11.13
C LYS A 854 38.94 -8.40 -11.47
N VAL A 855 37.71 -8.35 -11.99
CA VAL A 855 36.90 -9.53 -12.31
C VAL A 855 36.25 -9.39 -13.70
N LEU A 856 36.04 -10.53 -14.36
CA LEU A 856 35.34 -10.63 -15.64
C LEU A 856 34.19 -11.60 -15.50
N LEU A 857 33.06 -11.28 -16.13
CA LEU A 857 31.94 -12.19 -16.29
C LEU A 857 32.26 -13.15 -17.44
N GLU A 858 32.58 -14.39 -17.13
CA GLU A 858 32.94 -15.41 -18.11
C GLU A 858 31.66 -16.03 -18.72
N TYR A 859 30.61 -16.16 -17.91
CA TYR A 859 29.37 -16.79 -18.33
C TYR A 859 28.16 -16.23 -17.62
N TYR A 860 27.04 -16.12 -18.34
CA TYR A 860 25.76 -15.71 -17.79
C TYR A 860 24.62 -16.41 -18.55
N ARG A 861 23.68 -17.03 -17.79
CA ARG A 861 22.51 -17.67 -18.34
C ARG A 861 21.31 -17.48 -17.42
N LEU A 862 20.18 -17.19 -18.01
CA LEU A 862 18.88 -17.18 -17.35
C LEU A 862 18.07 -18.39 -17.76
N GLU A 863 17.59 -19.15 -16.79
CA GLU A 863 16.75 -20.32 -17.02
C GLU A 863 15.37 -20.09 -16.43
N GLN A 864 14.36 -20.18 -17.28
CA GLN A 864 12.97 -20.05 -16.86
C GLN A 864 12.57 -21.28 -16.04
N GLN A 865 11.97 -21.03 -14.89
CA GLN A 865 11.31 -22.05 -14.09
C GLN A 865 9.82 -22.10 -14.46
N ALA A 866 9.14 -23.21 -14.09
CA ALA A 866 7.72 -23.32 -14.37
C ALA A 866 6.91 -22.20 -13.66
N GLU A 867 5.88 -21.71 -14.34
CA GLU A 867 4.87 -20.87 -13.72
C GLU A 867 4.14 -21.67 -12.65
N GLN A 868 3.95 -21.10 -11.46
CA GLN A 868 3.32 -21.77 -10.34
C GLN A 868 2.42 -20.83 -9.57
N ARG A 869 1.42 -21.41 -8.92
CA ARG A 869 0.65 -20.73 -7.88
C ARG A 869 1.34 -20.95 -6.54
N ILE A 870 1.69 -19.87 -5.86
CA ILE A 870 2.20 -19.94 -4.50
C ILE A 870 0.99 -20.04 -3.56
N ALA A 871 0.73 -21.25 -3.05
CA ALA A 871 -0.36 -21.48 -2.11
C ALA A 871 0.06 -21.06 -0.70
N LEU A 872 -0.82 -20.30 -0.02
CA LEU A 872 -0.68 -19.94 1.37
C LEU A 872 -1.60 -20.84 2.20
N THR A 873 -1.12 -21.35 3.34
CA THR A 873 -1.86 -22.35 4.13
C THR A 873 -2.89 -21.73 5.06
N GLY A 874 -2.77 -20.45 5.38
CA GLY A 874 -3.67 -19.77 6.34
C GLY A 874 -3.44 -20.20 7.79
N ASP A 875 -2.34 -20.89 8.07
CA ASP A 875 -1.95 -21.20 9.44
C ASP A 875 -1.52 -19.93 10.16
N VAL A 876 -2.08 -19.68 11.34
CA VAL A 876 -1.69 -18.54 12.17
C VAL A 876 -0.24 -18.73 12.60
N GLN A 877 0.69 -18.01 11.96
CA GLN A 877 2.07 -17.98 12.38
C GLN A 877 2.29 -16.83 13.37
N GLY A 878 2.58 -17.21 14.64
CA GLY A 878 2.93 -16.23 15.65
C GLY A 878 4.32 -15.63 15.41
N PHE A 879 4.45 -14.32 15.56
CA PHE A 879 5.75 -13.69 15.67
C PHE A 879 6.42 -14.08 16.99
N ARG A 880 7.73 -14.34 16.93
CA ARG A 880 8.55 -14.46 18.13
C ARG A 880 8.90 -13.06 18.64
N PRO A 881 9.08 -12.90 19.99
CA PRO A 881 9.52 -11.64 20.55
C PRO A 881 10.85 -11.18 19.94
N VAL A 882 11.10 -9.88 20.00
CA VAL A 882 12.36 -9.29 19.52
C VAL A 882 13.51 -9.79 20.41
N THR A 883 13.97 -11.02 20.18
CA THR A 883 15.21 -11.53 20.73
C THR A 883 16.34 -11.01 19.85
N GLY A 884 17.22 -10.26 20.47
CA GLY A 884 18.26 -9.63 19.68
C GLY A 884 19.48 -10.54 19.44
N ASP A 885 19.29 -11.72 18.93
CA ASP A 885 20.41 -12.56 18.48
C ASP A 885 20.93 -12.06 17.13
N ALA A 886 21.82 -11.08 17.19
CA ALA A 886 22.73 -10.82 16.09
C ALA A 886 23.88 -11.82 16.23
N GLY A 887 23.83 -12.88 15.44
CA GLY A 887 24.92 -13.85 15.36
C GLY A 887 26.26 -13.11 15.16
N ARG A 888 27.28 -13.61 15.85
CA ARG A 888 28.65 -13.14 15.82
C ARG A 888 29.13 -13.16 14.36
N ARG A 889 29.27 -12.02 13.69
CA ARG A 889 29.88 -11.89 12.38
C ARG A 889 31.36 -11.57 12.62
N GLU A 890 32.19 -12.57 12.48
CA GLU A 890 33.64 -12.36 12.37
C GLU A 890 33.92 -11.67 11.03
N LYS A 891 34.65 -10.55 11.05
CA LYS A 891 35.24 -9.96 9.85
C LYS A 891 36.36 -10.89 9.38
N LYS A 892 36.05 -11.72 8.42
CA LYS A 892 37.02 -12.62 7.79
C LYS A 892 37.49 -11.97 6.50
N LYS A 893 38.83 -11.88 6.33
CA LYS A 893 39.46 -11.51 5.06
C LYS A 893 39.77 -12.79 4.31
N ASP A 894 39.40 -12.85 3.05
CA ASP A 894 39.73 -13.94 2.15
C ASP A 894 40.34 -13.35 0.86
N PRO A 895 41.31 -14.08 0.22
CA PRO A 895 41.79 -13.73 -1.11
C PRO A 895 40.64 -13.62 -2.12
N LEU A 896 40.76 -12.73 -3.10
CA LEU A 896 39.75 -12.52 -4.16
C LEU A 896 39.42 -13.83 -4.87
N THR A 897 40.40 -14.68 -5.14
CA THR A 897 40.18 -16.01 -5.76
C THR A 897 39.26 -16.89 -4.91
N VAL A 898 39.45 -16.95 -3.60
CA VAL A 898 38.57 -17.74 -2.70
C VAL A 898 37.16 -17.22 -2.66
N ILE A 899 36.97 -15.91 -2.75
CA ILE A 899 35.66 -15.28 -2.81
C ILE A 899 34.95 -15.63 -4.13
N ILE A 900 35.66 -15.54 -5.25
CA ILE A 900 35.19 -15.92 -6.59
C ILE A 900 34.77 -17.39 -6.63
N ASP A 901 35.62 -18.30 -6.11
CA ASP A 901 35.32 -19.73 -6.09
C ASP A 901 34.04 -20.06 -5.34
N ARG A 902 33.80 -19.45 -4.17
CA ARG A 902 32.55 -19.63 -3.40
C ARG A 902 31.33 -19.13 -4.15
N ILE A 903 31.45 -18.03 -4.90
CA ILE A 903 30.36 -17.50 -5.72
C ILE A 903 30.10 -18.45 -6.89
N ASN A 904 31.14 -18.91 -7.57
CA ASN A 904 31.02 -19.82 -8.68
C ASN A 904 30.47 -21.20 -8.25
N GLU A 905 30.82 -21.72 -7.08
CA GLU A 905 30.23 -22.94 -6.51
C GLU A 905 28.68 -22.80 -6.37
N LYS A 906 28.22 -21.65 -5.98
CA LYS A 906 26.77 -21.39 -5.77
C LYS A 906 26.00 -21.17 -7.06
N HIS A 907 26.59 -20.51 -8.03
CA HIS A 907 25.94 -20.04 -9.26
C HIS A 907 26.47 -20.71 -10.54
N GLY A 908 27.63 -21.37 -10.49
CA GLY A 908 28.35 -21.97 -11.62
C GLY A 908 28.24 -23.49 -11.80
N THR A 909 27.49 -24.19 -10.95
CA THR A 909 27.54 -25.68 -10.85
C THR A 909 26.84 -26.42 -11.98
N ASN A 910 26.13 -25.77 -12.87
CA ASN A 910 25.36 -26.42 -13.96
C ASN A 910 25.88 -26.09 -15.36
N PHE A 911 27.13 -25.70 -15.50
CA PHE A 911 27.75 -25.52 -16.82
C PHE A 911 28.02 -26.84 -17.51
N THR A 912 27.61 -26.96 -18.76
CA THR A 912 27.95 -28.09 -19.62
C THR A 912 29.25 -27.78 -20.35
N GLU A 913 29.96 -28.84 -20.81
CA GLU A 913 31.10 -28.67 -21.70
C GLU A 913 30.73 -27.91 -22.99
N MET A 914 29.45 -27.99 -23.41
CA MET A 914 28.87 -27.27 -24.50
C MET A 914 28.90 -25.75 -24.30
N ASP A 915 28.57 -25.28 -23.08
CA ASP A 915 28.56 -23.86 -22.76
C ASP A 915 29.99 -23.25 -22.78
N LYS A 916 31.00 -24.04 -22.37
CA LYS A 916 32.41 -23.60 -22.43
C LYS A 916 32.88 -23.43 -23.86
N VAL A 917 32.52 -24.35 -24.76
CA VAL A 917 32.95 -24.32 -26.16
C VAL A 917 32.29 -23.12 -26.89
N LEU A 918 31.02 -22.85 -26.67
CA LEU A 918 30.32 -21.70 -27.28
C LEU A 918 30.97 -20.36 -26.83
N LEU A 919 31.36 -20.26 -25.58
CA LEU A 919 32.02 -19.06 -25.05
C LEU A 919 33.44 -18.89 -25.62
N GLN A 920 34.20 -19.98 -25.79
CA GLN A 920 35.50 -19.92 -26.45
C GLN A 920 35.33 -19.42 -27.89
N ILE A 921 34.36 -19.93 -28.61
CA ILE A 921 34.03 -19.49 -29.97
C ILE A 921 33.65 -17.98 -29.98
N GLU A 922 32.84 -17.55 -29.07
CA GLU A 922 32.46 -16.11 -28.93
C GLU A 922 33.70 -15.23 -28.69
N ASN A 923 34.60 -15.66 -27.78
CA ASN A 923 35.80 -14.91 -27.48
C ASN A 923 36.78 -14.85 -28.65
N ASP A 924 36.92 -15.93 -29.42
CA ASP A 924 37.76 -15.93 -30.59
C ASP A 924 37.29 -14.95 -31.67
N TYR A 925 36.01 -14.92 -31.92
CA TYR A 925 35.42 -13.91 -32.83
C TYR A 925 35.56 -12.49 -32.25
N ALA A 926 35.43 -12.31 -30.95
CA ALA A 926 35.52 -11.01 -30.30
C ALA A 926 36.94 -10.45 -30.27
N THR A 927 37.97 -11.32 -30.20
CA THR A 927 39.38 -10.93 -30.20
C THR A 927 40.03 -10.83 -31.61
N ASP A 928 39.36 -11.34 -32.62
CA ASP A 928 39.86 -11.30 -33.98
C ASP A 928 39.58 -9.92 -34.62
N SER A 929 40.66 -9.18 -34.91
CA SER A 929 40.61 -7.82 -35.51
C SER A 929 39.83 -7.74 -36.81
N LYS A 930 39.74 -8.82 -37.57
CA LYS A 930 38.99 -8.91 -38.81
C LYS A 930 37.48 -8.88 -38.57
N TRP A 931 37.02 -9.62 -37.53
CA TRP A 931 35.62 -9.64 -37.16
C TRP A 931 35.20 -8.35 -36.43
N GLN A 932 36.08 -7.75 -35.65
CA GLN A 932 35.90 -6.41 -35.13
C GLN A 932 35.67 -5.39 -36.25
N GLY A 933 36.52 -5.43 -37.32
CA GLY A 933 36.36 -4.60 -38.51
C GLY A 933 35.02 -4.83 -39.24
N TYR A 934 34.59 -6.07 -39.38
CA TYR A 934 33.30 -6.39 -40.01
C TYR A 934 32.13 -5.85 -39.18
N ALA A 935 32.14 -6.01 -37.87
CA ALA A 935 31.07 -5.52 -37.00
C ALA A 935 30.98 -3.97 -36.98
N GLN A 936 32.13 -3.29 -37.01
CA GLN A 936 32.18 -1.82 -36.96
C GLN A 936 31.80 -1.12 -38.29
N HIS A 937 31.99 -1.79 -39.43
CA HIS A 937 31.80 -1.20 -40.75
C HIS A 937 30.65 -1.82 -41.57
N SER A 938 29.90 -2.77 -41.01
CA SER A 938 28.77 -3.42 -41.69
C SER A 938 27.51 -3.37 -40.84
N ASP A 939 26.35 -3.36 -41.46
CA ASP A 939 25.07 -3.61 -40.76
C ASP A 939 24.95 -5.07 -40.28
N VAL A 940 24.03 -5.30 -39.37
CA VAL A 940 23.82 -6.64 -38.79
C VAL A 940 23.54 -7.73 -39.82
N ASN A 941 22.83 -7.41 -40.91
CA ASN A 941 22.48 -8.40 -41.94
C ASN A 941 23.73 -8.81 -42.75
N THR A 942 24.55 -7.85 -43.12
CA THR A 942 25.82 -8.09 -43.80
C THR A 942 26.80 -8.85 -42.94
N PHE A 943 26.90 -8.50 -41.65
CA PHE A 943 27.69 -9.26 -40.67
C PHE A 943 27.20 -10.71 -40.52
N MET A 944 25.91 -10.90 -40.38
CA MET A 944 25.29 -12.23 -40.24
C MET A 944 25.52 -13.10 -41.49
N MET A 945 25.49 -12.50 -42.69
CA MET A 945 25.78 -13.23 -43.91
C MET A 945 27.22 -13.77 -43.95
N LEU A 946 28.18 -12.95 -43.50
CA LEU A 946 29.60 -13.33 -43.41
C LEU A 946 29.80 -14.38 -42.30
N PHE A 947 29.16 -14.16 -41.15
CA PHE A 947 29.24 -15.04 -40.00
C PHE A 947 28.67 -16.43 -40.32
N ASN A 948 27.48 -16.50 -40.90
CA ASN A 948 26.83 -17.75 -41.27
C ASN A 948 27.64 -18.57 -42.31
N LYS A 949 28.41 -17.90 -43.14
CA LYS A 949 29.31 -18.57 -44.08
C LYS A 949 30.57 -19.13 -43.40
N HIS A 950 31.13 -18.44 -42.40
CA HIS A 950 32.38 -18.81 -41.76
C HIS A 950 32.19 -19.75 -40.54
N PHE A 951 31.08 -19.65 -39.85
CA PHE A 951 30.83 -20.38 -38.62
C PHE A 951 30.86 -21.91 -38.80
N PRO A 952 30.26 -22.52 -39.82
CA PRO A 952 30.35 -23.97 -40.04
C PRO A 952 31.79 -24.47 -40.25
N ASP A 953 32.62 -23.72 -40.99
CA ASP A 953 34.03 -24.06 -41.23
C ASP A 953 34.82 -24.00 -39.94
N MET A 954 34.56 -23.01 -39.08
CA MET A 954 35.21 -22.86 -37.77
C MET A 954 34.79 -24.01 -36.82
N VAL A 955 33.49 -24.39 -36.83
CA VAL A 955 32.98 -25.52 -36.07
C VAL A 955 33.65 -26.84 -36.54
N ALA A 956 33.75 -27.04 -37.84
CA ALA A 956 34.42 -28.22 -38.40
C ALA A 956 35.91 -28.28 -38.06
N ALA A 957 36.61 -27.15 -38.03
CA ALA A 957 38.01 -27.06 -37.64
C ALA A 957 38.29 -27.43 -36.16
N ARG A 958 37.28 -27.31 -35.30
CA ARG A 958 37.34 -27.61 -33.86
C ARG A 958 36.72 -28.94 -33.46
N PHE A 959 36.31 -29.75 -34.46
CA PHE A 959 35.64 -31.01 -34.22
C PHE A 959 36.36 -31.95 -33.25
N GLU A 960 37.70 -31.97 -33.29
CA GLU A 960 38.54 -32.79 -32.41
C GLU A 960 38.54 -32.30 -30.93
N GLU A 961 38.23 -31.05 -30.67
CA GLU A 961 38.18 -30.47 -29.30
C GLU A 961 36.97 -30.97 -28.49
N ASN A 962 35.82 -31.22 -29.14
CA ASN A 962 34.63 -31.79 -28.51
C ASN A 962 33.75 -32.50 -29.55
N ASN A 963 34.08 -33.76 -29.89
CA ASN A 963 33.42 -34.53 -30.91
C ASN A 963 31.90 -34.71 -30.70
N ALA A 964 31.45 -34.82 -29.42
CA ALA A 964 30.02 -35.03 -29.13
C ALA A 964 29.21 -33.78 -29.40
N PHE A 965 29.70 -32.59 -29.00
CA PHE A 965 29.04 -31.32 -29.21
C PHE A 965 29.04 -30.91 -30.67
N PHE A 966 30.20 -30.89 -31.33
CA PHE A 966 30.34 -30.46 -32.72
C PHE A 966 29.67 -31.48 -33.66
N GLY A 967 29.66 -32.76 -33.32
CA GLY A 967 28.91 -33.79 -34.06
C GLY A 967 27.42 -33.53 -34.00
N THR A 968 26.84 -33.20 -32.88
CA THR A 968 25.42 -32.86 -32.75
C THR A 968 25.07 -31.61 -33.55
N LEU A 969 25.93 -30.57 -33.46
CA LEU A 969 25.72 -29.30 -34.15
C LEU A 969 25.78 -29.42 -35.67
N LEU A 970 26.73 -30.24 -36.21
CA LEU A 970 26.89 -30.42 -37.64
C LEU A 970 25.89 -31.43 -38.27
N ASN A 971 25.37 -32.35 -37.48
CA ASN A 971 24.42 -33.37 -37.94
C ASN A 971 22.96 -32.90 -37.87
N ASP A 972 22.64 -31.81 -37.19
CA ASP A 972 21.30 -31.24 -37.13
C ASP A 972 21.29 -29.83 -37.75
N PRO A 973 20.77 -29.66 -38.97
CA PRO A 973 20.74 -28.38 -39.67
C PRO A 973 19.94 -27.29 -38.95
N ASP A 974 18.89 -27.67 -38.20
CA ASP A 974 18.03 -26.70 -37.48
C ASP A 974 18.73 -26.19 -36.24
N ILE A 975 19.39 -27.05 -35.49
CA ILE A 975 20.22 -26.67 -34.35
C ILE A 975 21.38 -25.77 -34.78
N LEU A 976 22.07 -26.16 -35.89
CA LEU A 976 23.17 -25.36 -36.44
C LEU A 976 22.69 -23.95 -36.82
N LYS A 977 21.57 -23.86 -37.52
CA LYS A 977 20.99 -22.57 -37.97
C LYS A 977 20.57 -21.68 -36.78
N GLN A 978 19.97 -22.27 -35.78
CA GLN A 978 19.56 -21.55 -34.57
C GLN A 978 20.77 -21.06 -33.76
N THR A 979 21.81 -21.91 -33.64
CA THR A 979 23.08 -21.56 -32.97
C THR A 979 23.78 -20.44 -33.72
N MET A 980 23.90 -20.54 -35.06
CA MET A 980 24.48 -19.47 -35.87
C MET A 980 23.76 -18.14 -35.70
N HIS A 981 22.43 -18.15 -35.72
CA HIS A 981 21.65 -16.92 -35.55
C HIS A 981 21.89 -16.30 -34.16
N THR A 982 21.85 -17.11 -33.11
CA THR A 982 22.04 -16.66 -31.73
C THR A 982 23.47 -16.15 -31.50
N MET A 983 24.48 -16.93 -31.86
CA MET A 983 25.90 -16.58 -31.68
C MET A 983 26.30 -15.37 -32.50
N GLY A 984 25.93 -15.32 -33.78
CA GLY A 984 26.24 -14.19 -34.65
C GLY A 984 25.63 -12.87 -34.13
N THR A 985 24.42 -12.93 -33.60
CA THR A 985 23.77 -11.76 -33.01
C THR A 985 24.47 -11.30 -31.71
N ILE A 986 24.89 -12.25 -30.86
CA ILE A 986 25.62 -11.93 -29.62
C ILE A 986 26.98 -11.31 -29.95
N ILE A 987 27.73 -11.94 -30.85
CA ILE A 987 29.08 -11.49 -31.26
C ILE A 987 29.02 -10.10 -31.92
N TYR A 988 28.09 -9.86 -32.84
CA TYR A 988 27.89 -8.56 -33.45
C TYR A 988 27.64 -7.47 -32.42
N ARG A 989 26.74 -7.75 -31.46
CA ARG A 989 26.44 -6.81 -30.37
C ARG A 989 27.68 -6.52 -29.50
N ARG A 990 28.41 -7.56 -29.11
CA ARG A 990 29.61 -7.43 -28.28
C ARG A 990 30.66 -6.56 -28.96
N LEU A 991 30.87 -6.72 -30.25
CA LEU A 991 31.87 -5.98 -31.02
C LEU A 991 31.47 -4.52 -31.30
N ASN A 992 30.17 -4.20 -31.26
CA ASN A 992 29.69 -2.82 -31.44
C ASN A 992 29.53 -2.06 -30.13
N VAL A 993 29.65 -2.70 -28.96
CA VAL A 993 29.58 -2.04 -27.64
C VAL A 993 30.97 -1.60 -27.15
N LEU A 994 32.08 -2.10 -27.73
CA LEU A 994 33.41 -1.65 -27.36
C LEU A 994 33.66 -0.20 -27.83
N PRO A 995 34.19 0.71 -26.97
CA PRO A 995 34.47 2.08 -27.33
C PRO A 995 35.49 2.12 -28.49
N LYS A 996 35.23 3.01 -29.45
CA LYS A 996 36.22 3.33 -30.54
C LYS A 996 37.49 3.83 -29.84
N GLU A 997 38.54 3.04 -29.80
CA GLU A 997 39.89 3.57 -29.55
C GLU A 997 40.16 4.60 -30.64
N ASN A 998 40.43 5.83 -30.20
CA ASN A 998 40.85 6.95 -31.07
C ASN A 998 42.12 6.51 -31.78
N SER A 999 41.98 6.16 -33.05
CA SER A 999 43.13 6.17 -33.96
C SER A 999 43.34 7.62 -34.43
N GLU A 1000 44.44 8.26 -34.03
CA GLU A 1000 45.01 9.40 -34.72
C GLU A 1000 45.28 9.09 -36.19
#